data_224fb47d80b47ab80bb39b890477cea7
#
_entry.id   224fb47d80b47ab80bb39b890477cea7
#
_cell.length_a   1.000
_cell.length_b   1.000
_cell.length_c   1.000
_cell.angle_alpha   90.00
_cell.angle_beta   90.00
_cell.angle_gamma   90.00
#
_symmetry.space_group_name_H-M   'P 1'
#
loop_
_entity.id
_entity.type
_entity.pdbx_description
1 polymer ?
#
loop_
_entity_poly.entity_id
_entity_poly.type
_entity_poly.pdbx_seq_one_letter_code
_entity_poly.pdbx_strand_id
1 'polypeptide(L)'
;MDVSDLLDGLNDKQREAVAAPRSNLLVLAGAGSGKTRVLVHRIAWLLGVENCSPYSIMAVTFTNKAAAEMRHRIEQLIGTSQGGMWIGTFHGLAHRLLRAHHLDANLPQDFQILDSEDQMRLLKRLIKAMNLDEKQWPARQAMWYINGKKDEGLRPKHIESYGNPVEQTWLRIYQAYQEACDRAGLVDFAELLLRAHELWLNKPHILNHYRERFTNILVDEFQDTNNIQYAWIRMLAGESGKVIIVGDDDQSIYGWRGAQVENIQRFLNDFHGAQTIRLEQNYRSTNNILKAANALIANNNGRLGKELWTDGSDGEPISIYCAFNELDEARFVVNRIKVWMENGGALNDCAILYRSNAQSRVLEEALLQTSMPYRIYGGMRFFERQEIKDSLAYLRLIANRNDDAAFERVVNTPTRGIGDRTLDVVRQTARERQLTLWQTARVLLQEKALAGRAASALQRFTELVDSLAQETSEMPLHVQTDRVIKDSGLWLMYEQEKGEKGQARIENLEELVNATRQYSYQDEDEDLMPLQAFLSHAALEAGEGQADKWQDAVQLMTMHAAKGLEFRQVFIVGMEEGMFPSQMSLEEGGRLEEERRLAYVGVTRAMQKLTLTYAETRRLYGKEVYHRPSRFVGELPEECVEEVRLRASVSRPVNHQRMGTPVTQNDSGFALGQRVRHAKFGEGTIVNLEGSGDHSRLQVAFQGQGIKWLVAAYAKLETV
;
A
#
# COMPACT_ATOMS: atom_id res chain seq x y z
N MET A 1 -46.38 15.20 6.16
CA MET A 1 -45.15 15.43 5.39
C MET A 1 -44.89 14.18 4.57
N ASP A 2 -44.76 14.32 3.27
CA ASP A 2 -44.41 13.19 2.43
C ASP A 2 -42.90 12.93 2.58
N VAL A 3 -42.53 11.71 3.01
CA VAL A 3 -41.13 11.29 3.23
C VAL A 3 -40.68 10.31 2.18
N SER A 4 -41.46 10.12 1.11
CA SER A 4 -41.15 9.13 0.07
C SER A 4 -39.81 9.38 -0.57
N ASP A 5 -39.43 10.63 -0.83
CA ASP A 5 -38.14 10.99 -1.42
C ASP A 5 -36.92 10.57 -0.56
N LEU A 6 -37.11 10.46 0.75
CA LEU A 6 -36.07 10.05 1.68
C LEU A 6 -35.98 8.53 1.88
N LEU A 7 -37.06 7.79 1.66
CA LEU A 7 -37.16 6.37 2.02
C LEU A 7 -37.32 5.41 0.83
N ASP A 8 -37.95 5.80 -0.26
CA ASP A 8 -38.33 4.90 -1.37
C ASP A 8 -37.15 4.20 -2.05
N GLY A 9 -36.01 4.88 -2.11
CA GLY A 9 -34.82 4.32 -2.73
C GLY A 9 -33.96 3.45 -1.80
N LEU A 10 -34.41 3.20 -0.57
CA LEU A 10 -33.65 2.47 0.45
C LEU A 10 -34.23 1.06 0.67
N ASN A 11 -33.39 0.10 1.06
CA ASN A 11 -33.87 -1.20 1.51
C ASN A 11 -34.40 -1.12 2.97
N ASP A 12 -34.98 -2.23 3.45
CA ASP A 12 -35.61 -2.25 4.77
C ASP A 12 -34.66 -1.88 5.91
N LYS A 13 -33.44 -2.39 5.91
CA LYS A 13 -32.43 -2.10 6.94
C LYS A 13 -31.89 -0.67 6.83
N GLN A 14 -31.72 -0.16 5.63
CA GLN A 14 -31.33 1.22 5.39
C GLN A 14 -32.44 2.16 5.89
N ARG A 15 -33.71 1.89 5.59
CA ARG A 15 -34.85 2.66 6.11
C ARG A 15 -34.91 2.63 7.63
N GLU A 16 -34.69 1.46 8.24
CA GLU A 16 -34.63 1.31 9.71
C GLU A 16 -33.57 2.22 10.32
N ALA A 17 -32.34 2.25 9.72
CA ALA A 17 -31.25 3.09 10.19
C ALA A 17 -31.54 4.60 9.99
N VAL A 18 -32.07 4.98 8.84
CA VAL A 18 -32.39 6.38 8.51
C VAL A 18 -33.50 6.93 9.39
N ALA A 19 -34.57 6.18 9.63
CA ALA A 19 -35.74 6.56 10.38
C ALA A 19 -35.70 6.16 11.87
N ALA A 20 -34.58 5.63 12.34
CA ALA A 20 -34.44 5.21 13.74
C ALA A 20 -34.72 6.36 14.71
N PRO A 21 -35.31 6.09 15.90
CA PRO A 21 -35.42 7.07 16.95
C PRO A 21 -34.08 7.67 17.31
N ARG A 22 -34.06 8.90 17.82
CA ARG A 22 -32.83 9.54 18.30
C ARG A 22 -32.30 8.76 19.50
N SER A 23 -31.28 7.95 19.24
CA SER A 23 -30.62 7.05 20.20
C SER A 23 -29.17 6.81 19.80
N ASN A 24 -28.41 6.22 20.69
CA ASN A 24 -27.07 5.73 20.33
C ASN A 24 -27.21 4.50 19.43
N LEU A 25 -26.60 4.54 18.26
CA LEU A 25 -26.79 3.55 17.23
C LEU A 25 -25.49 3.20 16.54
N LEU A 26 -25.20 1.91 16.44
CA LEU A 26 -24.17 1.37 15.53
C LEU A 26 -24.86 0.89 14.26
N VAL A 27 -24.50 1.47 13.13
CA VAL A 27 -24.81 0.94 11.82
C VAL A 27 -23.61 0.13 11.34
N LEU A 28 -23.70 -1.18 11.49
CA LEU A 28 -22.66 -2.10 11.02
C LEU A 28 -22.86 -2.31 9.52
N ALA A 29 -22.13 -1.52 8.73
CA ALA A 29 -22.34 -1.43 7.28
C ALA A 29 -21.31 -2.26 6.53
N GLY A 30 -21.74 -3.38 5.97
CA GLY A 30 -20.90 -4.25 5.16
C GLY A 30 -20.40 -3.57 3.88
N ALA A 31 -19.40 -4.16 3.25
CA ALA A 31 -18.88 -3.69 1.98
C ALA A 31 -20.02 -3.59 0.94
N GLY A 32 -20.05 -2.48 0.21
CA GLY A 32 -21.04 -2.26 -0.86
C GLY A 32 -22.50 -2.18 -0.39
N SER A 33 -22.76 -1.90 0.89
CA SER A 33 -24.11 -1.85 1.49
C SER A 33 -24.77 -0.46 1.46
N GLY A 34 -24.07 0.56 0.93
CA GLY A 34 -24.63 1.92 0.83
C GLY A 34 -24.52 2.74 2.11
N LYS A 35 -23.46 2.57 2.90
CA LYS A 35 -23.22 3.26 4.17
C LYS A 35 -23.28 4.79 4.08
N THR A 36 -22.63 5.38 3.07
CA THR A 36 -22.63 6.83 2.85
C THR A 36 -24.05 7.36 2.55
N ARG A 37 -24.79 6.59 1.79
CA ARG A 37 -26.18 6.88 1.47
C ARG A 37 -27.04 6.93 2.74
N VAL A 38 -26.85 5.99 3.64
CA VAL A 38 -27.55 5.96 4.94
C VAL A 38 -27.24 7.19 5.77
N LEU A 39 -25.97 7.60 5.86
CA LEU A 39 -25.58 8.81 6.61
C LEU A 39 -26.19 10.08 6.04
N VAL A 40 -26.13 10.25 4.73
CA VAL A 40 -26.70 11.41 4.04
C VAL A 40 -28.22 11.48 4.24
N HIS A 41 -28.91 10.36 4.05
CA HIS A 41 -30.36 10.28 4.25
C HIS A 41 -30.76 10.47 5.72
N ARG A 42 -29.95 9.99 6.67
CA ARG A 42 -30.18 10.22 8.11
C ARG A 42 -30.12 11.71 8.45
N ILE A 43 -29.12 12.43 7.95
CA ILE A 43 -29.00 13.88 8.15
C ILE A 43 -30.22 14.59 7.55
N ALA A 44 -30.62 14.25 6.34
CA ALA A 44 -31.81 14.78 5.69
C ALA A 44 -33.09 14.48 6.50
N TRP A 45 -33.20 13.29 7.07
CA TRP A 45 -34.29 12.91 7.97
C TRP A 45 -34.34 13.77 9.23
N LEU A 46 -33.19 13.97 9.88
CA LEU A 46 -33.08 14.83 11.08
C LEU A 46 -33.50 16.27 10.79
N LEU A 47 -33.07 16.80 9.64
CA LEU A 47 -33.43 18.17 9.25
C LEU A 47 -34.87 18.32 8.81
N GLY A 48 -35.34 17.41 7.95
CA GLY A 48 -36.65 17.54 7.30
C GLY A 48 -37.82 16.97 8.09
N VAL A 49 -37.64 15.84 8.78
CA VAL A 49 -38.68 15.12 9.49
C VAL A 49 -38.68 15.41 10.99
N GLU A 50 -37.51 15.30 11.62
CA GLU A 50 -37.33 15.57 13.06
C GLU A 50 -37.23 17.07 13.37
N ASN A 51 -37.18 17.91 12.35
CA ASN A 51 -37.04 19.39 12.48
C ASN A 51 -35.85 19.81 13.35
N CYS A 52 -34.75 19.02 13.31
CA CYS A 52 -33.53 19.41 14.02
C CYS A 52 -32.90 20.63 13.35
N SER A 53 -32.38 21.53 14.14
CA SER A 53 -31.61 22.65 13.62
C SER A 53 -30.32 22.12 12.96
N PRO A 54 -29.91 22.62 11.78
CA PRO A 54 -28.58 22.32 11.22
C PRO A 54 -27.45 22.60 12.22
N TYR A 55 -27.64 23.61 13.06
CA TYR A 55 -26.71 23.98 14.12
C TYR A 55 -26.46 22.88 15.16
N SER A 56 -27.41 21.93 15.32
CA SER A 56 -27.33 20.82 16.27
C SER A 56 -26.64 19.58 15.74
N ILE A 57 -26.18 19.58 14.47
CA ILE A 57 -25.65 18.41 13.81
C ILE A 57 -24.13 18.53 13.62
N MET A 58 -23.42 17.50 14.07
CA MET A 58 -22.00 17.28 13.78
C MET A 58 -21.83 15.95 13.05
N ALA A 59 -21.20 15.98 11.89
CA ALA A 59 -20.86 14.79 11.11
C ALA A 59 -19.36 14.73 10.88
N VAL A 60 -18.75 13.61 11.25
CA VAL A 60 -17.29 13.42 11.24
C VAL A 60 -16.91 12.35 10.23
N THR A 61 -15.96 12.66 9.38
CA THR A 61 -15.37 11.76 8.39
C THR A 61 -13.84 11.72 8.54
N PHE A 62 -13.16 10.93 7.71
CA PHE A 62 -11.70 10.82 7.77
C PHE A 62 -10.95 11.59 6.68
N THR A 63 -11.65 12.05 5.63
CA THR A 63 -11.03 12.83 4.56
C THR A 63 -11.86 14.07 4.22
N ASN A 64 -11.19 15.13 3.83
CA ASN A 64 -11.84 16.36 3.38
C ASN A 64 -12.71 16.12 2.14
N LYS A 65 -12.29 15.20 1.27
CA LYS A 65 -13.09 14.80 0.10
C LYS A 65 -14.42 14.16 0.50
N ALA A 66 -14.39 13.24 1.46
CA ALA A 66 -15.61 12.60 1.98
C ALA A 66 -16.54 13.62 2.63
N ALA A 67 -16.00 14.58 3.38
CA ALA A 67 -16.79 15.66 3.98
C ALA A 67 -17.46 16.55 2.92
N ALA A 68 -16.73 16.93 1.89
CA ALA A 68 -17.26 17.73 0.79
C ALA A 68 -18.35 16.98 0.00
N GLU A 69 -18.13 15.71 -0.27
CA GLU A 69 -19.09 14.85 -0.96
C GLU A 69 -20.38 14.67 -0.13
N MET A 70 -20.24 14.46 1.17
CA MET A 70 -21.39 14.35 2.09
C MET A 70 -22.21 15.63 2.08
N ARG A 71 -21.58 16.81 2.17
CA ARG A 71 -22.24 18.11 2.09
C ARG A 71 -23.01 18.28 0.79
N HIS A 72 -22.38 17.98 -0.32
CA HIS A 72 -22.98 18.07 -1.64
C HIS A 72 -24.22 17.19 -1.78
N ARG A 73 -24.14 15.94 -1.35
CA ARG A 73 -25.26 14.99 -1.38
C ARG A 73 -26.42 15.41 -0.49
N ILE A 74 -26.13 15.98 0.68
CA ILE A 74 -27.17 16.51 1.58
C ILE A 74 -27.90 17.68 0.91
N GLU A 75 -27.16 18.62 0.33
CA GLU A 75 -27.73 19.77 -0.38
C GLU A 75 -28.61 19.35 -1.57
N GLN A 76 -28.16 18.36 -2.34
CA GLN A 76 -28.95 17.78 -3.43
C GLN A 76 -30.26 17.15 -2.94
N LEU A 77 -30.22 16.42 -1.83
CA LEU A 77 -31.36 15.71 -1.30
C LEU A 77 -32.40 16.65 -0.67
N ILE A 78 -31.96 17.72 -0.03
CA ILE A 78 -32.82 18.70 0.63
C ILE A 78 -33.25 19.83 -0.33
N GLY A 79 -32.48 20.08 -1.38
CA GLY A 79 -32.72 21.11 -2.38
C GLY A 79 -32.30 22.52 -1.98
N THR A 80 -31.71 22.70 -0.82
CA THR A 80 -31.19 23.96 -0.33
C THR A 80 -29.87 23.78 0.41
N SER A 81 -29.01 24.79 0.39
CA SER A 81 -27.81 24.82 1.22
C SER A 81 -28.17 24.98 2.68
N GLN A 82 -27.67 24.10 3.54
CA GLN A 82 -27.91 24.15 5.00
C GLN A 82 -26.66 24.65 5.72
N GLY A 83 -26.65 25.91 6.11
CA GLY A 83 -25.58 26.46 6.92
C GLY A 83 -25.67 26.05 8.39
N GLY A 84 -24.56 26.07 9.10
CA GLY A 84 -24.48 25.86 10.54
C GLY A 84 -24.12 24.43 10.99
N MET A 85 -24.25 23.43 10.14
CA MET A 85 -23.75 22.08 10.45
C MET A 85 -22.22 22.06 10.50
N TRP A 86 -21.69 21.29 11.46
CA TRP A 86 -20.28 20.97 11.48
C TRP A 86 -20.04 19.63 10.76
N ILE A 87 -19.57 19.70 9.55
CA ILE A 87 -19.19 18.54 8.74
C ILE A 87 -17.73 18.66 8.40
N GLY A 88 -16.92 17.68 8.79
CA GLY A 88 -15.49 17.70 8.52
C GLY A 88 -14.77 16.49 9.05
N THR A 89 -13.44 16.54 8.96
CA THR A 89 -12.56 15.53 9.58
C THR A 89 -12.39 15.83 11.07
N PHE A 90 -11.94 14.84 11.84
CA PHE A 90 -11.59 15.05 13.25
C PHE A 90 -10.64 16.23 13.44
N HIS A 91 -9.57 16.27 12.67
CA HIS A 91 -8.58 17.35 12.75
C HIS A 91 -9.15 18.71 12.34
N GLY A 92 -9.94 18.75 11.30
CA GLY A 92 -10.58 19.98 10.84
C GLY A 92 -11.56 20.56 11.86
N LEU A 93 -12.36 19.72 12.51
CA LEU A 93 -13.28 20.12 13.54
C LEU A 93 -12.57 20.53 14.84
N ALA A 94 -11.52 19.79 15.23
CA ALA A 94 -10.68 20.18 16.36
C ALA A 94 -10.00 21.53 16.13
N HIS A 95 -9.49 21.76 14.92
CA HIS A 95 -8.90 23.04 14.53
C HIS A 95 -9.93 24.19 14.67
N ARG A 96 -11.14 23.97 14.18
CA ARG A 96 -12.24 24.96 14.30
C ARG A 96 -12.56 25.28 15.76
N LEU A 97 -12.60 24.25 16.61
CA LEU A 97 -12.81 24.40 18.04
C LEU A 97 -11.70 25.24 18.70
N LEU A 98 -10.44 24.92 18.39
CA LEU A 98 -9.28 25.63 18.94
C LEU A 98 -9.18 27.07 18.45
N ARG A 99 -9.58 27.37 17.24
CA ARG A 99 -9.65 28.77 16.74
C ARG A 99 -10.68 29.58 17.49
N ALA A 100 -11.86 29.01 17.77
CA ALA A 100 -12.91 29.66 18.50
C ALA A 100 -12.57 29.92 19.98
N HIS A 101 -11.76 29.03 20.58
CA HIS A 101 -11.41 29.04 22.01
C HIS A 101 -9.90 29.09 22.26
N HIS A 102 -9.15 29.80 21.44
CA HIS A 102 -7.69 29.80 21.50
C HIS A 102 -7.14 30.24 22.86
N LEU A 103 -7.75 31.23 23.53
CA LEU A 103 -7.32 31.69 24.85
C LEU A 103 -7.45 30.58 25.91
N ASP A 104 -8.60 29.91 25.95
CA ASP A 104 -8.85 28.83 26.89
C ASP A 104 -8.01 27.59 26.61
N ALA A 105 -7.55 27.43 25.38
CA ALA A 105 -6.62 26.38 24.96
C ALA A 105 -5.14 26.74 25.15
N ASN A 106 -4.84 27.90 25.74
CA ASN A 106 -3.50 28.44 25.88
C ASN A 106 -2.75 28.61 24.56
N LEU A 107 -3.45 29.03 23.54
CA LEU A 107 -2.90 29.28 22.20
C LEU A 107 -3.03 30.76 21.83
N PRO A 108 -2.05 31.32 21.10
CA PRO A 108 -2.24 32.65 20.51
C PRO A 108 -3.34 32.62 19.45
N GLN A 109 -3.95 33.76 19.18
CA GLN A 109 -5.02 33.87 18.19
C GLN A 109 -4.55 33.44 16.79
N ASP A 110 -3.31 33.68 16.47
CA ASP A 110 -2.65 33.42 15.19
C ASP A 110 -1.80 32.14 15.18
N PHE A 111 -2.08 31.19 16.07
CA PHE A 111 -1.34 29.94 16.11
C PHE A 111 -1.30 29.26 14.72
N GLN A 112 -0.20 28.60 14.41
CA GLN A 112 0.04 27.98 13.12
C GLN A 112 0.05 26.46 13.24
N ILE A 113 -0.51 25.82 12.22
CA ILE A 113 -0.42 24.36 12.08
C ILE A 113 0.95 24.00 11.53
N LEU A 114 1.61 23.08 12.21
CA LEU A 114 2.91 22.55 11.85
C LEU A 114 2.72 21.25 11.06
N ASP A 115 3.13 21.25 9.81
CA ASP A 115 3.09 20.04 8.99
C ASP A 115 4.23 19.06 9.34
N SER A 116 4.20 17.88 8.74
CA SER A 116 5.19 16.83 9.02
C SER A 116 6.62 17.24 8.66
N GLU A 117 6.80 18.02 7.61
CA GLU A 117 8.13 18.47 7.18
C GLU A 117 8.69 19.52 8.14
N ASP A 118 7.89 20.46 8.54
CA ASP A 118 8.28 21.49 9.53
C ASP A 118 8.50 20.86 10.91
N GLN A 119 7.69 19.88 11.29
CA GLN A 119 7.88 19.09 12.51
C GLN A 119 9.25 18.39 12.50
N MET A 120 9.62 17.77 11.38
CA MET A 120 10.93 17.16 11.20
C MET A 120 12.07 18.14 11.33
N ARG A 121 11.96 19.30 10.70
CA ARG A 121 13.01 20.36 10.78
C ARG A 121 13.19 20.85 12.21
N LEU A 122 12.11 21.07 12.93
CA LEU A 122 12.15 21.50 14.33
C LEU A 122 12.81 20.43 15.20
N LEU A 123 12.44 19.17 15.03
CA LEU A 123 13.03 18.04 15.77
C LEU A 123 14.52 17.88 15.49
N LYS A 124 14.97 18.03 14.25
CA LYS A 124 16.40 18.00 13.90
C LYS A 124 17.19 19.07 14.65
N ARG A 125 16.66 20.30 14.68
CA ARG A 125 17.30 21.39 15.42
C ARG A 125 17.37 21.10 16.93
N LEU A 126 16.31 20.59 17.51
CA LEU A 126 16.24 20.29 18.93
C LEU A 126 17.17 19.14 19.33
N ILE A 127 17.21 18.07 18.57
CA ILE A 127 18.09 16.93 18.81
C ILE A 127 19.55 17.38 18.77
N LYS A 128 19.91 18.21 17.79
CA LYS A 128 21.24 18.81 17.70
C LYS A 128 21.54 19.73 18.90
N ALA A 129 20.61 20.57 19.28
CA ALA A 129 20.76 21.49 20.43
C ALA A 129 20.88 20.74 21.77
N MET A 130 20.31 19.54 21.87
CA MET A 130 20.44 18.66 23.04
C MET A 130 21.74 17.85 23.06
N ASN A 131 22.62 18.05 22.11
CA ASN A 131 23.87 17.29 21.92
C ASN A 131 23.65 15.78 21.72
N LEU A 132 22.54 15.41 21.09
CA LEU A 132 22.24 14.03 20.73
C LEU A 132 22.67 13.76 19.30
N ASP A 133 23.17 12.55 19.05
CA ASP A 133 23.57 12.10 17.72
C ASP A 133 22.32 11.79 16.87
N GLU A 134 22.15 12.49 15.75
CA GLU A 134 21.03 12.25 14.82
C GLU A 134 21.00 10.83 14.24
N LYS A 135 22.13 10.15 14.18
CA LYS A 135 22.20 8.75 13.72
C LYS A 135 21.58 7.77 14.73
N GLN A 136 21.83 8.05 16.01
CA GLN A 136 21.28 7.25 17.11
C GLN A 136 19.83 7.65 17.45
N TRP A 137 19.51 8.94 17.31
CA TRP A 137 18.21 9.54 17.62
C TRP A 137 17.64 10.28 16.40
N PRO A 138 17.17 9.53 15.38
CA PRO A 138 16.65 10.16 14.16
C PRO A 138 15.40 11.00 14.42
N ALA A 139 15.34 12.17 13.81
CA ALA A 139 14.19 13.08 13.95
C ALA A 139 12.86 12.45 13.53
N ARG A 140 12.88 11.59 12.51
CA ARG A 140 11.70 10.87 12.06
C ARG A 140 11.15 9.91 13.11
N GLN A 141 12.02 9.21 13.82
CA GLN A 141 11.62 8.34 14.92
C GLN A 141 11.08 9.13 16.11
N ALA A 142 11.69 10.30 16.38
CA ALA A 142 11.16 11.23 17.38
C ALA A 142 9.75 11.70 17.03
N MET A 143 9.53 12.05 15.77
CA MET A 143 8.22 12.45 15.26
C MET A 143 7.18 11.34 15.44
N TRP A 144 7.50 10.12 15.07
CA TRP A 144 6.59 8.98 15.27
C TRP A 144 6.30 8.70 16.73
N TYR A 145 7.33 8.77 17.59
CA TYR A 145 7.15 8.60 19.02
C TYR A 145 6.19 9.66 19.59
N ILE A 146 6.41 10.92 19.27
CA ILE A 146 5.60 12.05 19.76
C ILE A 146 4.16 11.95 19.24
N ASN A 147 3.99 11.73 17.95
CA ASN A 147 2.66 11.62 17.33
C ASN A 147 1.89 10.42 17.89
N GLY A 148 2.54 9.28 18.05
CA GLY A 148 1.94 8.09 18.64
C GLY A 148 1.49 8.30 20.08
N LYS A 149 2.30 8.97 20.90
CA LYS A 149 1.94 9.30 22.28
C LYS A 149 0.80 10.29 22.36
N LYS A 150 0.78 11.31 21.51
CA LYS A 150 -0.35 12.25 21.43
C LYS A 150 -1.65 11.58 20.99
N ASP A 151 -1.57 10.65 20.04
CA ASP A 151 -2.73 9.86 19.58
C ASP A 151 -3.29 8.93 20.67
N GLU A 152 -2.45 8.53 21.62
CA GLU A 152 -2.85 7.81 22.83
C GLU A 152 -3.37 8.76 23.95
N GLY A 153 -3.30 10.06 23.75
CA GLY A 153 -3.69 11.05 24.74
C GLY A 153 -2.64 11.35 25.80
N LEU A 154 -1.37 11.01 25.54
CA LEU A 154 -0.30 11.09 26.52
C LEU A 154 0.61 12.31 26.30
N ARG A 155 0.76 13.09 27.36
CA ARG A 155 1.80 14.11 27.49
C ARG A 155 3.05 13.51 28.14
N PRO A 156 4.22 14.17 28.05
CA PRO A 156 5.44 13.64 28.68
C PRO A 156 5.26 13.28 30.18
N LYS A 157 4.50 14.09 30.92
CA LYS A 157 4.21 13.85 32.33
C LYS A 157 3.37 12.58 32.62
N HIS A 158 2.69 12.04 31.62
CA HIS A 158 1.85 10.85 31.74
C HIS A 158 2.57 9.57 31.36
N ILE A 159 3.81 9.66 30.92
CA ILE A 159 4.57 8.52 30.40
C ILE A 159 5.60 8.08 31.45
N GLU A 160 5.55 6.81 31.82
CA GLU A 160 6.50 6.18 32.70
C GLU A 160 7.57 5.43 31.90
N SER A 161 8.83 5.73 32.17
CA SER A 161 9.96 5.13 31.47
C SER A 161 10.45 3.82 32.09
N TYR A 162 10.01 3.52 33.31
CA TYR A 162 10.42 2.35 34.11
C TYR A 162 11.95 2.15 34.15
N GLY A 163 12.73 3.23 34.15
CA GLY A 163 14.18 3.18 34.14
C GLY A 163 14.82 2.85 32.80
N ASN A 164 14.06 2.74 31.73
CA ASN A 164 14.59 2.50 30.38
C ASN A 164 15.28 3.76 29.84
N PRO A 165 16.63 3.76 29.62
CA PRO A 165 17.35 4.94 29.15
C PRO A 165 16.91 5.44 27.77
N VAL A 166 16.50 4.53 26.89
CA VAL A 166 16.01 4.86 25.54
C VAL A 166 14.69 5.62 25.64
N GLU A 167 13.75 5.11 26.43
CA GLU A 167 12.47 5.77 26.67
C GLU A 167 12.66 7.15 27.33
N GLN A 168 13.55 7.26 28.30
CA GLN A 168 13.88 8.54 28.95
C GLN A 168 14.39 9.58 27.96
N THR A 169 15.21 9.18 27.01
CA THR A 169 15.71 10.08 25.97
C THR A 169 14.61 10.55 25.04
N TRP A 170 13.73 9.64 24.58
CA TRP A 170 12.56 10.03 23.79
C TRP A 170 11.62 10.98 24.54
N LEU A 171 11.41 10.74 25.82
CA LEU A 171 10.64 11.65 26.69
C LEU A 171 11.26 13.04 26.78
N ARG A 172 12.57 13.13 26.93
CA ARG A 172 13.29 14.41 26.94
C ARG A 172 13.14 15.16 25.61
N ILE A 173 13.20 14.44 24.50
CA ILE A 173 12.98 15.02 23.18
C ILE A 173 11.53 15.51 23.04
N TYR A 174 10.57 14.71 23.46
CA TYR A 174 9.16 15.11 23.46
C TYR A 174 8.93 16.35 24.31
N GLN A 175 9.46 16.38 25.52
CA GLN A 175 9.36 17.54 26.42
C GLN A 175 9.92 18.81 25.77
N ALA A 176 11.12 18.75 25.24
CA ALA A 176 11.79 19.88 24.57
C ALA A 176 11.01 20.35 23.35
N TYR A 177 10.51 19.42 22.55
CA TYR A 177 9.70 19.69 21.37
C TYR A 177 8.39 20.41 21.73
N GLN A 178 7.68 19.89 22.73
CA GLN A 178 6.41 20.51 23.14
C GLN A 178 6.59 21.91 23.72
N GLU A 179 7.65 22.11 24.51
CA GLU A 179 7.99 23.45 25.02
C GLU A 179 8.32 24.44 23.90
N ALA A 180 9.05 24.01 22.88
CA ALA A 180 9.36 24.82 21.71
C ALA A 180 8.11 25.17 20.90
N CYS A 181 7.22 24.22 20.69
CA CYS A 181 5.93 24.47 20.02
C CYS A 181 5.05 25.45 20.82
N ASP A 182 4.96 25.27 22.12
CA ASP A 182 4.13 26.14 22.98
C ASP A 182 4.66 27.58 22.98
N ARG A 183 5.97 27.77 23.03
CA ARG A 183 6.58 29.11 22.95
C ARG A 183 6.33 29.80 21.61
N ALA A 184 6.34 29.06 20.52
CA ALA A 184 6.22 29.58 19.16
C ALA A 184 4.77 29.65 18.65
N GLY A 185 3.79 29.16 19.43
CA GLY A 185 2.40 29.07 18.96
C GLY A 185 2.20 28.10 17.81
N LEU A 186 2.94 26.99 17.82
CA LEU A 186 2.86 25.92 16.80
C LEU A 186 2.04 24.75 17.30
N VAL A 187 1.21 24.21 16.43
CA VAL A 187 0.33 23.08 16.71
C VAL A 187 0.48 22.04 15.60
N ASP A 188 1.02 20.87 15.91
CA ASP A 188 1.08 19.77 14.95
C ASP A 188 -0.28 19.07 14.81
N PHE A 189 -0.42 18.17 13.84
CA PHE A 189 -1.69 17.51 13.58
C PHE A 189 -2.19 16.67 14.76
N ALA A 190 -1.33 15.92 15.41
CA ALA A 190 -1.69 15.13 16.58
C ALA A 190 -2.09 16.04 17.78
N GLU A 191 -1.45 17.19 17.90
CA GLU A 191 -1.74 18.21 18.92
C GLU A 191 -3.14 18.79 18.79
N LEU A 192 -3.66 18.94 17.57
CA LEU A 192 -5.01 19.47 17.35
C LEU A 192 -6.05 18.71 18.17
N LEU A 193 -6.05 17.40 18.08
CA LEU A 193 -7.00 16.55 18.82
C LEU A 193 -6.69 16.50 20.30
N LEU A 194 -5.43 16.36 20.67
CA LEU A 194 -5.03 16.31 22.08
C LEU A 194 -5.34 17.62 22.79
N ARG A 195 -5.03 18.76 22.19
CA ARG A 195 -5.31 20.08 22.75
C ARG A 195 -6.81 20.35 22.86
N ALA A 196 -7.59 19.95 21.88
CA ALA A 196 -9.04 20.04 21.93
C ALA A 196 -9.65 19.17 23.04
N HIS A 197 -9.13 17.98 23.23
CA HIS A 197 -9.53 17.10 24.33
C HIS A 197 -9.19 17.71 25.70
N GLU A 198 -7.98 18.22 25.88
CA GLU A 198 -7.55 18.90 27.11
C GLU A 198 -8.39 20.17 27.38
N LEU A 199 -8.73 20.94 26.35
CA LEU A 199 -9.60 22.11 26.47
C LEU A 199 -10.94 21.74 27.14
N TRP A 200 -11.54 20.66 26.70
CA TRP A 200 -12.80 20.20 27.27
C TRP A 200 -12.64 19.63 28.69
N LEU A 201 -11.53 18.93 28.97
CA LEU A 201 -11.22 18.45 30.33
C LEU A 201 -11.05 19.60 31.32
N ASN A 202 -10.36 20.67 30.92
CA ASN A 202 -9.98 21.77 31.78
C ASN A 202 -11.04 22.88 31.84
N LYS A 203 -11.95 22.94 30.86
CA LYS A 203 -12.98 23.96 30.73
C LYS A 203 -14.38 23.33 30.57
N PRO A 204 -14.96 22.79 31.66
CA PRO A 204 -16.24 22.11 31.58
C PRO A 204 -17.38 22.94 31.00
N HIS A 205 -17.36 24.26 31.17
CA HIS A 205 -18.37 25.17 30.62
C HIS A 205 -18.34 25.21 29.09
N ILE A 206 -17.17 25.12 28.48
CA ILE A 206 -17.03 25.04 27.02
C ILE A 206 -17.55 23.68 26.54
N LEU A 207 -17.16 22.59 27.19
CA LEU A 207 -17.68 21.27 26.88
C LEU A 207 -19.20 21.22 26.95
N ASN A 208 -19.79 21.74 28.00
CA ASN A 208 -21.24 21.75 28.16
C ASN A 208 -21.95 22.57 27.07
N HIS A 209 -21.38 23.71 26.67
CA HIS A 209 -21.88 24.48 25.53
C HIS A 209 -21.99 23.63 24.26
N TYR A 210 -20.95 22.88 23.93
CA TYR A 210 -20.97 22.02 22.74
C TYR A 210 -21.81 20.76 22.92
N ARG A 211 -21.90 20.20 24.12
CA ARG A 211 -22.85 19.10 24.43
C ARG A 211 -24.30 19.50 24.23
N GLU A 212 -24.67 20.70 24.67
CA GLU A 212 -26.02 21.25 24.49
C GLU A 212 -26.29 21.54 23.01
N ARG A 213 -25.28 22.02 22.29
CA ARG A 213 -25.38 22.30 20.86
C ARG A 213 -25.51 21.04 20.02
N PHE A 214 -24.54 20.12 20.11
CA PHE A 214 -24.45 18.93 19.26
C PHE A 214 -25.18 17.75 19.86
N THR A 215 -26.50 17.80 19.75
CA THR A 215 -27.39 16.72 20.19
C THR A 215 -27.45 15.56 19.20
N ASN A 216 -26.97 15.76 17.97
CA ASN A 216 -26.90 14.75 16.92
C ASN A 216 -25.46 14.67 16.39
N ILE A 217 -24.78 13.58 16.68
CA ILE A 217 -23.41 13.33 16.28
C ILE A 217 -23.40 12.09 15.39
N LEU A 218 -22.81 12.22 14.21
CA LEU A 218 -22.65 11.12 13.26
C LEU A 218 -21.17 10.94 12.94
N VAL A 219 -20.67 9.70 13.00
CA VAL A 219 -19.27 9.40 12.73
C VAL A 219 -19.19 8.26 11.72
N ASP A 220 -18.55 8.52 10.59
CA ASP A 220 -18.28 7.51 9.56
C ASP A 220 -16.93 6.82 9.81
N GLU A 221 -16.76 5.64 9.25
CA GLU A 221 -15.52 4.85 9.32
C GLU A 221 -15.00 4.67 10.75
N PHE A 222 -15.89 4.37 11.68
CA PHE A 222 -15.57 4.34 13.10
C PHE A 222 -14.54 3.29 13.49
N GLN A 223 -14.38 2.23 12.70
CA GLN A 223 -13.33 1.23 12.89
C GLN A 223 -11.91 1.79 12.74
N ASP A 224 -11.76 2.93 12.09
CA ASP A 224 -10.48 3.59 11.85
C ASP A 224 -10.11 4.61 12.93
N THR A 225 -10.93 4.77 13.96
CA THR A 225 -10.67 5.70 15.06
C THR A 225 -9.54 5.22 15.96
N ASN A 226 -8.70 6.17 16.40
CA ASN A 226 -7.72 5.95 17.46
C ASN A 226 -8.31 6.31 18.86
N ASN A 227 -7.49 6.12 19.90
CA ASN A 227 -7.97 6.34 21.27
C ASN A 227 -8.38 7.79 21.56
N ILE A 228 -7.63 8.78 21.07
CA ILE A 228 -7.96 10.19 21.32
C ILE A 228 -9.23 10.63 20.57
N GLN A 229 -9.44 10.11 19.37
CA GLN A 229 -10.65 10.36 18.59
C GLN A 229 -11.88 9.76 19.27
N TYR A 230 -11.76 8.54 19.77
CA TYR A 230 -12.82 7.89 20.56
C TYR A 230 -13.15 8.70 21.82
N ALA A 231 -12.13 9.07 22.59
CA ALA A 231 -12.30 9.86 23.81
C ALA A 231 -12.96 11.22 23.52
N TRP A 232 -12.59 11.85 22.42
CA TRP A 232 -13.15 13.15 22.00
C TRP A 232 -14.65 13.05 21.71
N ILE A 233 -15.08 12.04 20.96
CA ILE A 233 -16.51 11.77 20.69
C ILE A 233 -17.26 11.43 21.99
N ARG A 234 -16.69 10.59 22.84
CA ARG A 234 -17.32 10.20 24.10
C ARG A 234 -17.52 11.39 25.04
N MET A 235 -16.53 12.26 25.16
CA MET A 235 -16.67 13.47 25.94
C MET A 235 -17.77 14.41 25.41
N LEU A 236 -17.77 14.62 24.09
CA LEU A 236 -18.77 15.49 23.46
C LEU A 236 -20.18 14.94 23.65
N ALA A 237 -20.39 13.66 23.49
CA ALA A 237 -21.69 13.04 23.66
C ALA A 237 -22.19 13.12 25.11
N GLY A 238 -21.31 12.94 26.08
CA GLY A 238 -21.71 12.84 27.48
C GLY A 238 -22.73 11.74 27.70
N GLU A 239 -23.67 11.94 28.62
CA GLU A 239 -24.75 10.99 28.89
C GLU A 239 -26.01 11.24 28.05
N SER A 240 -26.21 12.48 27.59
CA SER A 240 -27.43 12.92 26.90
C SER A 240 -27.27 13.00 25.37
N GLY A 241 -26.08 13.01 24.86
CA GLY A 241 -25.81 13.08 23.43
C GLY A 241 -26.23 11.80 22.70
N LYS A 242 -26.72 11.94 21.48
CA LYS A 242 -27.09 10.81 20.61
C LYS A 242 -26.07 10.68 19.49
N VAL A 243 -25.40 9.55 19.47
CA VAL A 243 -24.31 9.27 18.53
C VAL A 243 -24.71 8.12 17.63
N ILE A 244 -24.63 8.35 16.33
CA ILE A 244 -24.72 7.31 15.33
C ILE A 244 -23.34 7.10 14.74
N ILE A 245 -22.81 5.91 14.92
CA ILE A 245 -21.57 5.50 14.26
C ILE A 245 -21.88 4.55 13.12
N VAL A 246 -21.14 4.71 12.04
CA VAL A 246 -21.15 3.79 10.90
C VAL A 246 -19.76 3.23 10.74
N GLY A 247 -19.67 1.93 10.62
CA GLY A 247 -18.40 1.27 10.47
C GLY A 247 -18.53 -0.20 10.10
N ASP A 248 -17.40 -0.80 9.86
CA ASP A 248 -17.26 -2.20 9.55
C ASP A 248 -15.95 -2.71 10.16
N ASP A 249 -16.05 -3.48 11.22
CA ASP A 249 -14.89 -4.07 11.88
C ASP A 249 -14.10 -4.99 10.94
N ASP A 250 -14.77 -5.64 9.99
CA ASP A 250 -14.13 -6.49 8.98
C ASP A 250 -13.29 -5.70 7.95
N GLN A 251 -13.46 -4.40 7.86
CA GLN A 251 -12.68 -3.51 6.99
C GLN A 251 -11.66 -2.65 7.75
N SER A 252 -11.32 -2.99 8.99
CA SER A 252 -10.28 -2.32 9.78
C SER A 252 -8.90 -2.80 9.33
N ILE A 253 -8.19 -1.96 8.58
CA ILE A 253 -6.88 -2.26 7.98
C ILE A 253 -5.82 -1.20 8.28
N TYR A 254 -6.09 -0.26 9.19
CA TYR A 254 -5.17 0.83 9.55
C TYR A 254 -4.69 0.76 11.01
N GLY A 255 -4.62 -0.43 11.59
CA GLY A 255 -4.07 -0.65 12.93
C GLY A 255 -2.64 -0.12 13.07
N TRP A 256 -1.83 -0.25 12.03
CA TRP A 256 -0.48 0.30 11.97
C TRP A 256 -0.42 1.86 11.98
N ARG A 257 -1.54 2.53 11.71
CA ARG A 257 -1.71 3.99 11.86
C ARG A 257 -2.29 4.39 13.21
N GLY A 258 -2.48 3.43 14.13
CA GLY A 258 -3.06 3.67 15.45
C GLY A 258 -4.56 3.47 15.54
N ALA A 259 -5.23 3.04 14.46
CA ALA A 259 -6.63 2.68 14.51
C ALA A 259 -6.87 1.51 15.48
N GLN A 260 -7.94 1.62 16.27
CA GLN A 260 -8.34 0.63 17.25
C GLN A 260 -9.69 0.05 16.86
N VAL A 261 -9.70 -1.14 16.27
CA VAL A 261 -10.93 -1.81 15.84
C VAL A 261 -11.89 -2.06 17.01
N GLU A 262 -11.33 -2.27 18.20
CA GLU A 262 -12.06 -2.47 19.45
C GLU A 262 -12.95 -1.29 19.81
N ASN A 263 -12.73 -0.11 19.26
CA ASN A 263 -13.54 1.07 19.54
C ASN A 263 -15.01 0.89 19.13
N ILE A 264 -15.31 0.12 18.10
CA ILE A 264 -16.69 -0.22 17.75
C ILE A 264 -17.35 -1.00 18.88
N GLN A 265 -16.67 -1.97 19.46
CA GLN A 265 -17.20 -2.78 20.56
C GLN A 265 -17.29 -1.97 21.86
N ARG A 266 -16.30 -1.12 22.11
CA ARG A 266 -16.33 -0.18 23.23
C ARG A 266 -17.51 0.77 23.13
N PHE A 267 -17.89 1.23 21.96
CA PHE A 267 -19.08 2.05 21.75
C PHE A 267 -20.33 1.37 22.28
N LEU A 268 -20.54 0.11 21.97
CA LEU A 268 -21.71 -0.64 22.46
C LEU A 268 -21.76 -0.78 23.98
N ASN A 269 -20.59 -0.82 24.64
CA ASN A 269 -20.49 -0.91 26.10
C ASN A 269 -20.58 0.46 26.79
N ASP A 270 -19.98 1.48 26.21
CA ASP A 270 -19.79 2.80 26.83
C ASP A 270 -20.96 3.76 26.60
N PHE A 271 -21.71 3.59 25.50
CA PHE A 271 -22.83 4.47 25.15
C PHE A 271 -24.16 3.83 25.55
N HIS A 272 -24.89 4.51 26.40
CA HIS A 272 -26.12 3.98 26.99
C HIS A 272 -27.18 3.65 25.95
N GLY A 273 -27.71 2.43 26.03
CA GLY A 273 -28.78 1.95 25.15
C GLY A 273 -28.39 1.79 23.69
N ALA A 274 -27.08 1.72 23.40
CA ALA A 274 -26.58 1.53 22.04
C ALA A 274 -27.12 0.24 21.41
N GLN A 275 -27.71 0.35 20.24
CA GLN A 275 -28.24 -0.74 19.44
C GLN A 275 -27.47 -0.87 18.14
N THR A 276 -27.58 -2.06 17.52
CA THR A 276 -26.89 -2.37 16.26
C THR A 276 -27.91 -2.63 15.15
N ILE A 277 -27.75 -1.97 14.03
CA ILE A 277 -28.43 -2.27 12.78
C ILE A 277 -27.37 -2.75 11.79
N ARG A 278 -27.60 -3.91 11.16
CA ARG A 278 -26.69 -4.51 10.18
C ARG A 278 -27.16 -4.25 8.79
N LEU A 279 -26.30 -3.62 7.97
CA LEU A 279 -26.50 -3.47 6.53
C LEU A 279 -25.72 -4.56 5.82
N GLU A 280 -26.41 -5.65 5.47
CA GLU A 280 -25.80 -6.86 4.93
C GLU A 280 -26.07 -7.03 3.42
N GLN A 281 -27.10 -6.39 2.88
CA GLN A 281 -27.37 -6.41 1.46
C GLN A 281 -26.31 -5.65 0.68
N ASN A 282 -25.64 -6.36 -0.22
CA ASN A 282 -24.58 -5.83 -1.06
C ASN A 282 -25.09 -5.53 -2.47
N TYR A 283 -24.75 -4.36 -2.99
CA TYR A 283 -25.14 -3.88 -4.32
C TYR A 283 -23.98 -3.88 -5.32
N ARG A 284 -22.83 -4.38 -4.92
CA ARG A 284 -21.60 -4.35 -5.71
C ARG A 284 -21.30 -5.68 -6.39
N SER A 285 -21.27 -6.74 -5.63
CA SER A 285 -20.66 -8.01 -6.01
C SER A 285 -21.66 -9.11 -6.31
N THR A 286 -21.26 -10.09 -7.11
CA THR A 286 -21.99 -11.33 -7.33
C THR A 286 -21.97 -12.22 -6.10
N ASN A 287 -22.89 -13.17 -6.02
CA ASN A 287 -23.06 -14.02 -4.84
C ASN A 287 -21.84 -14.91 -4.56
N ASN A 288 -21.15 -15.43 -5.58
CA ASN A 288 -19.94 -16.24 -5.38
C ASN A 288 -18.83 -15.45 -4.68
N ILE A 289 -18.65 -14.18 -5.04
CA ILE A 289 -17.68 -13.29 -4.40
C ILE A 289 -18.07 -13.06 -2.93
N LEU A 290 -19.35 -12.81 -2.66
CA LEU A 290 -19.83 -12.56 -1.29
C LEU A 290 -19.72 -13.80 -0.39
N LYS A 291 -20.06 -14.97 -0.89
CA LYS A 291 -19.88 -16.24 -0.15
C LYS A 291 -18.41 -16.48 0.19
N ALA A 292 -17.52 -16.24 -0.76
CA ALA A 292 -16.09 -16.36 -0.54
C ALA A 292 -15.60 -15.37 0.51
N ALA A 293 -16.01 -14.10 0.43
CA ALA A 293 -15.67 -13.09 1.41
C ALA A 293 -16.16 -13.41 2.82
N ASN A 294 -17.41 -13.87 2.93
CA ASN A 294 -17.98 -14.29 4.21
C ASN A 294 -17.22 -15.47 4.84
N ALA A 295 -16.89 -16.48 4.05
CA ALA A 295 -16.14 -17.64 4.53
C ALA A 295 -14.71 -17.27 4.95
N LEU A 296 -14.05 -16.41 4.19
CA LEU A 296 -12.72 -15.90 4.50
C LEU A 296 -12.69 -15.20 5.85
N ILE A 297 -13.57 -14.22 6.05
CA ILE A 297 -13.56 -13.39 7.26
C ILE A 297 -14.09 -14.13 8.50
N ALA A 298 -14.86 -15.17 8.33
CA ALA A 298 -15.37 -16.01 9.43
C ALA A 298 -14.24 -16.66 10.26
N ASN A 299 -13.03 -16.77 9.71
CA ASN A 299 -11.87 -17.28 10.42
C ASN A 299 -11.29 -16.29 11.44
N ASN A 300 -11.68 -15.02 11.41
CA ASN A 300 -11.29 -14.06 12.45
C ASN A 300 -12.16 -14.22 13.69
N ASN A 301 -11.53 -14.12 14.85
CA ASN A 301 -12.20 -14.13 16.14
C ASN A 301 -12.63 -12.73 16.58
N GLY A 302 -13.64 -12.64 17.44
CA GLY A 302 -14.06 -11.38 18.04
C GLY A 302 -14.81 -10.43 17.11
N ARG A 303 -15.28 -10.90 15.97
CA ARG A 303 -16.11 -10.13 15.05
C ARG A 303 -17.48 -9.83 15.63
N LEU A 304 -18.03 -8.67 15.30
CA LEU A 304 -19.43 -8.34 15.60
C LEU A 304 -20.41 -9.23 14.81
N GLY A 305 -19.98 -9.74 13.68
CA GLY A 305 -20.72 -10.69 12.85
C GLY A 305 -21.70 -10.02 11.91
N LYS A 306 -21.54 -10.30 10.63
CA LYS A 306 -22.49 -10.01 9.55
C LYS A 306 -22.22 -10.96 8.39
N GLU A 307 -23.22 -11.19 7.58
CA GLU A 307 -23.14 -11.96 6.36
C GLU A 307 -23.61 -11.12 5.19
N LEU A 308 -22.73 -10.87 4.23
CA LEU A 308 -23.09 -10.18 3.00
C LEU A 308 -23.96 -11.07 2.11
N TRP A 309 -24.99 -10.51 1.52
CA TRP A 309 -25.86 -11.19 0.58
C TRP A 309 -26.29 -10.24 -0.54
N THR A 310 -26.78 -10.80 -1.64
CA THR A 310 -27.24 -10.03 -2.79
C THR A 310 -28.47 -10.68 -3.40
N ASP A 311 -29.35 -9.87 -3.98
CA ASP A 311 -30.45 -10.34 -4.86
C ASP A 311 -29.95 -10.60 -6.30
N GLY A 312 -28.70 -10.28 -6.58
CA GLY A 312 -28.09 -10.47 -7.89
C GLY A 312 -27.75 -11.93 -8.21
N SER A 313 -27.14 -12.14 -9.36
CA SER A 313 -26.74 -13.47 -9.82
C SER A 313 -25.62 -14.08 -8.98
N ASP A 314 -25.46 -15.39 -9.07
CA ASP A 314 -24.29 -16.07 -8.49
C ASP A 314 -22.99 -15.63 -9.11
N GLY A 315 -22.99 -15.25 -10.38
CA GLY A 315 -21.82 -14.83 -11.12
C GLY A 315 -20.88 -15.99 -11.45
N GLU A 316 -19.75 -15.66 -12.02
CA GLU A 316 -18.71 -16.64 -12.33
C GLU A 316 -17.97 -17.09 -11.06
N PRO A 317 -17.45 -18.32 -11.02
CA PRO A 317 -16.55 -18.75 -9.97
C PRO A 317 -15.31 -17.86 -9.88
N ILE A 318 -14.74 -17.76 -8.69
CA ILE A 318 -13.45 -17.09 -8.49
C ILE A 318 -12.37 -17.94 -9.14
N SER A 319 -11.61 -17.35 -10.07
CA SER A 319 -10.52 -18.05 -10.73
C SER A 319 -9.27 -18.04 -9.84
N ILE A 320 -8.64 -19.20 -9.69
CA ILE A 320 -7.35 -19.36 -9.00
C ILE A 320 -6.33 -19.86 -10.02
N TYR A 321 -5.25 -19.12 -10.18
CA TYR A 321 -4.16 -19.45 -11.08
C TYR A 321 -2.86 -19.68 -10.33
N CYS A 322 -2.30 -20.88 -10.52
CA CYS A 322 -0.97 -21.24 -10.03
C CYS A 322 0.06 -20.98 -11.13
N ALA A 323 0.81 -19.90 -11.01
CA ALA A 323 1.88 -19.55 -11.94
C ALA A 323 3.17 -20.31 -11.62
N PHE A 324 4.04 -20.47 -12.62
CA PHE A 324 5.37 -21.04 -12.40
C PHE A 324 6.26 -20.08 -11.62
N ASN A 325 6.23 -18.80 -12.00
CA ASN A 325 6.99 -17.73 -11.40
C ASN A 325 6.25 -16.39 -11.53
N GLU A 326 6.83 -15.31 -11.05
CA GLU A 326 6.26 -13.97 -11.11
C GLU A 326 6.04 -13.46 -12.54
N LEU A 327 6.85 -13.87 -13.50
CA LEU A 327 6.70 -13.46 -14.90
C LEU A 327 5.48 -14.13 -15.54
N ASP A 328 5.30 -15.43 -15.29
CA ASP A 328 4.13 -16.18 -15.73
C ASP A 328 2.84 -15.63 -15.11
N GLU A 329 2.89 -15.29 -13.83
CA GLU A 329 1.78 -14.64 -13.12
C GLU A 329 1.36 -13.32 -13.80
N ALA A 330 2.32 -12.45 -14.07
CA ALA A 330 2.06 -11.18 -14.73
C ALA A 330 1.50 -11.35 -16.15
N ARG A 331 2.04 -12.28 -16.93
CA ARG A 331 1.56 -12.59 -18.28
C ARG A 331 0.12 -13.12 -18.27
N PHE A 332 -0.19 -13.98 -17.33
CA PHE A 332 -1.56 -14.50 -17.16
C PHE A 332 -2.55 -13.36 -16.90
N VAL A 333 -2.23 -12.48 -15.96
CA VAL A 333 -3.08 -11.33 -15.62
C VAL A 333 -3.29 -10.43 -16.84
N VAL A 334 -2.23 -10.10 -17.55
CA VAL A 334 -2.30 -9.24 -18.74
C VAL A 334 -3.12 -9.90 -19.87
N ASN A 335 -2.98 -11.22 -20.07
CA ASN A 335 -3.79 -11.95 -21.03
C ASN A 335 -5.28 -11.94 -20.69
N ARG A 336 -5.63 -12.07 -19.42
CA ARG A 336 -7.03 -11.99 -18.96
C ARG A 336 -7.61 -10.60 -19.19
N ILE A 337 -6.85 -9.55 -18.97
CA ILE A 337 -7.26 -8.17 -19.25
C ILE A 337 -7.44 -7.97 -20.75
N LYS A 338 -6.56 -8.52 -21.57
CA LYS A 338 -6.70 -8.47 -23.03
C LYS A 338 -7.99 -9.14 -23.51
N VAL A 339 -8.32 -10.31 -22.97
CA VAL A 339 -9.58 -10.99 -23.26
C VAL A 339 -10.79 -10.16 -22.82
N TRP A 340 -10.72 -9.51 -21.67
CA TRP A 340 -11.75 -8.59 -21.20
C TRP A 340 -12.00 -7.45 -22.18
N MET A 341 -10.93 -6.84 -22.66
CA MET A 341 -10.98 -5.73 -23.65
C MET A 341 -11.52 -6.21 -24.99
N GLU A 342 -11.12 -7.38 -25.49
CA GLU A 342 -11.60 -7.99 -26.73
C GLU A 342 -13.10 -8.31 -26.68
N ASN A 343 -13.62 -8.58 -25.49
CA ASN A 343 -15.06 -8.81 -25.27
C ASN A 343 -15.86 -7.51 -24.99
N GLY A 344 -15.27 -6.35 -25.25
CA GLY A 344 -15.92 -5.04 -25.15
C GLY A 344 -15.80 -4.37 -23.79
N GLY A 345 -15.02 -4.92 -22.85
CA GLY A 345 -14.75 -4.29 -21.55
C GLY A 345 -13.73 -3.17 -21.65
N ALA A 346 -13.80 -2.24 -20.72
CA ALA A 346 -12.83 -1.15 -20.61
C ALA A 346 -11.64 -1.53 -19.72
N LEU A 347 -10.47 -0.93 -19.96
CA LEU A 347 -9.29 -1.13 -19.09
C LEU A 347 -9.51 -0.56 -17.69
N ASN A 348 -10.24 0.54 -17.57
CA ASN A 348 -10.61 1.12 -16.26
C ASN A 348 -11.46 0.18 -15.38
N ASP A 349 -12.09 -0.81 -15.97
CA ASP A 349 -12.85 -1.83 -15.23
C ASP A 349 -11.96 -2.81 -14.47
N CYS A 350 -10.67 -2.88 -14.82
CA CYS A 350 -9.71 -3.84 -14.31
C CYS A 350 -8.78 -3.22 -13.27
N ALA A 351 -8.66 -3.87 -12.12
CA ALA A 351 -7.69 -3.52 -11.10
C ALA A 351 -6.79 -4.71 -10.75
N ILE A 352 -5.52 -4.45 -10.59
CA ILE A 352 -4.53 -5.40 -10.10
C ILE A 352 -4.12 -4.97 -8.70
N LEU A 353 -4.44 -5.78 -7.72
CA LEU A 353 -4.16 -5.53 -6.31
C LEU A 353 -2.98 -6.38 -5.85
N TYR A 354 -2.10 -5.79 -5.07
CA TYR A 354 -0.94 -6.47 -4.48
C TYR A 354 -0.73 -5.99 -3.04
N ARG A 355 0.01 -6.79 -2.28
CA ARG A 355 0.29 -6.48 -0.87
C ARG A 355 1.37 -5.41 -0.72
N SER A 356 2.40 -5.47 -1.54
CA SER A 356 3.56 -4.58 -1.50
C SER A 356 3.77 -3.87 -2.84
N ASN A 357 4.16 -2.60 -2.77
CA ASN A 357 4.47 -1.79 -3.95
C ASN A 357 5.57 -2.39 -4.84
N ALA A 358 6.51 -3.14 -4.27
CA ALA A 358 7.58 -3.79 -5.03
C ALA A 358 7.04 -4.78 -6.07
N GLN A 359 5.89 -5.39 -5.82
CA GLN A 359 5.25 -6.34 -6.74
C GLN A 359 4.78 -5.69 -8.04
N SER A 360 4.62 -4.37 -8.09
CA SER A 360 4.10 -3.68 -9.28
C SER A 360 5.06 -3.75 -10.48
N ARG A 361 6.37 -3.85 -10.26
CA ARG A 361 7.37 -3.78 -11.34
C ARG A 361 7.13 -4.81 -12.45
N VAL A 362 6.99 -6.06 -12.08
CA VAL A 362 6.80 -7.16 -13.05
C VAL A 362 5.49 -6.97 -13.81
N LEU A 363 4.45 -6.50 -13.14
CA LEU A 363 3.16 -6.18 -13.75
C LEU A 363 3.26 -4.98 -14.71
N GLU A 364 3.97 -3.93 -14.32
CA GLU A 364 4.21 -2.77 -15.15
C GLU A 364 4.95 -3.14 -16.45
N GLU A 365 6.02 -3.94 -16.33
CA GLU A 365 6.74 -4.44 -17.50
C GLU A 365 5.86 -5.29 -18.44
N ALA A 366 5.05 -6.17 -17.88
CA ALA A 366 4.14 -7.00 -18.67
C ALA A 366 3.08 -6.16 -19.42
N LEU A 367 2.57 -5.13 -18.77
CA LEU A 367 1.61 -4.19 -19.40
C LEU A 367 2.27 -3.36 -20.51
N LEU A 368 3.50 -2.88 -20.29
CA LEU A 368 4.27 -2.16 -21.30
C LEU A 368 4.58 -3.02 -22.53
N GLN A 369 4.97 -4.27 -22.35
CA GLN A 369 5.26 -5.20 -23.44
C GLN A 369 4.04 -5.43 -24.36
N THR A 370 2.84 -5.31 -23.82
CA THR A 370 1.58 -5.44 -24.56
C THR A 370 0.99 -4.10 -24.96
N SER A 371 1.70 -3.00 -24.71
CA SER A 371 1.24 -1.63 -24.98
C SER A 371 -0.11 -1.29 -24.34
N MET A 372 -0.38 -1.87 -23.15
CA MET A 372 -1.55 -1.54 -22.36
C MET A 372 -1.30 -0.33 -21.48
N PRO A 373 -2.07 0.75 -21.61
CA PRO A 373 -2.01 1.86 -20.67
C PRO A 373 -2.35 1.42 -19.26
N TYR A 374 -1.59 1.87 -18.29
CA TYR A 374 -1.85 1.61 -16.88
C TYR A 374 -1.63 2.84 -16.01
N ARG A 375 -2.20 2.82 -14.83
CA ARG A 375 -2.06 3.88 -13.84
C ARG A 375 -1.84 3.26 -12.48
N ILE A 376 -0.88 3.81 -11.71
CA ILE A 376 -0.71 3.44 -10.31
C ILE A 376 -1.51 4.40 -9.45
N TYR A 377 -2.51 3.85 -8.78
CA TYR A 377 -3.36 4.61 -7.88
C TYR A 377 -2.68 4.83 -6.54
N GLY A 378 -2.56 6.08 -6.12
CA GLY A 378 -2.00 6.46 -4.83
C GLY A 378 -0.48 6.30 -4.71
N GLY A 379 0.24 6.16 -5.81
CA GLY A 379 1.68 5.96 -5.80
C GLY A 379 2.38 6.38 -7.08
N MET A 380 3.69 6.17 -7.08
CA MET A 380 4.56 6.38 -8.23
C MET A 380 4.88 5.05 -8.91
N ARG A 381 5.14 5.08 -10.21
CA ARG A 381 5.68 3.94 -10.94
C ARG A 381 7.03 3.53 -10.35
N PHE A 382 7.41 2.27 -10.55
CA PHE A 382 8.59 1.69 -9.91
C PHE A 382 9.87 2.51 -10.14
N PHE A 383 10.19 2.83 -11.39
CA PHE A 383 11.42 3.58 -11.72
C PHE A 383 11.37 5.07 -11.37
N GLU A 384 10.22 5.60 -10.96
CA GLU A 384 10.06 6.97 -10.47
C GLU A 384 10.22 7.10 -8.95
N ARG A 385 10.25 5.99 -8.22
CA ARG A 385 10.37 6.00 -6.75
C ARG A 385 11.74 6.52 -6.32
N GLN A 386 11.75 7.29 -5.24
CA GLN A 386 12.95 7.97 -4.76
C GLN A 386 14.13 7.02 -4.52
N GLU A 387 13.91 5.92 -3.81
CA GLU A 387 14.93 4.92 -3.50
C GLU A 387 15.49 4.23 -4.75
N ILE A 388 14.67 4.06 -5.76
CA ILE A 388 15.08 3.50 -7.05
C ILE A 388 15.87 4.52 -7.85
N LYS A 389 15.41 5.77 -7.92
CA LYS A 389 16.14 6.86 -8.58
C LYS A 389 17.51 7.11 -7.95
N ASP A 390 17.61 7.05 -6.62
CA ASP A 390 18.87 7.20 -5.91
C ASP A 390 19.84 6.08 -6.26
N SER A 391 19.37 4.85 -6.27
CA SER A 391 20.17 3.66 -6.65
C SER A 391 20.64 3.73 -8.10
N LEU A 392 19.74 4.08 -9.02
CA LEU A 392 20.08 4.26 -10.43
C LEU A 392 21.09 5.39 -10.63
N ALA A 393 21.00 6.47 -9.87
CA ALA A 393 21.96 7.57 -9.94
C ALA A 393 23.37 7.14 -9.53
N TYR A 394 23.53 6.31 -8.51
CA TYR A 394 24.83 5.70 -8.20
C TYR A 394 25.35 4.82 -9.34
N LEU A 395 24.50 3.97 -9.90
CA LEU A 395 24.84 3.12 -11.03
C LEU A 395 25.22 3.94 -12.27
N ARG A 396 24.50 5.01 -12.56
CA ARG A 396 24.80 5.95 -13.65
C ARG A 396 26.14 6.62 -13.45
N LEU A 397 26.45 7.04 -12.23
CA LEU A 397 27.72 7.71 -11.91
C LEU A 397 28.91 6.74 -12.03
N ILE A 398 28.71 5.48 -11.64
CA ILE A 398 29.71 4.40 -11.83
C ILE A 398 29.95 4.16 -13.31
N ALA A 399 28.91 4.13 -14.12
CA ALA A 399 29.00 3.95 -15.57
C ALA A 399 29.62 5.17 -16.27
N ASN A 400 29.30 6.36 -15.79
CA ASN A 400 29.79 7.62 -16.36
C ASN A 400 29.94 8.68 -15.27
N ARG A 401 31.19 9.00 -14.88
CA ARG A 401 31.52 10.04 -13.89
C ARG A 401 31.04 11.43 -14.28
N ASN A 402 30.86 11.67 -15.58
CA ASN A 402 30.47 12.98 -16.10
C ASN A 402 28.95 13.21 -16.11
N ASP A 403 28.18 12.31 -15.52
CA ASP A 403 26.74 12.47 -15.36
C ASP A 403 26.43 13.44 -14.20
N ASP A 404 26.28 14.71 -14.54
CA ASP A 404 26.03 15.78 -13.56
C ASP A 404 24.72 15.59 -12.80
N ALA A 405 23.66 15.13 -13.44
CA ALA A 405 22.39 14.88 -12.80
C ALA A 405 22.49 13.77 -11.73
N ALA A 406 23.20 12.70 -12.05
CA ALA A 406 23.47 11.63 -11.09
C ALA A 406 24.36 12.11 -9.93
N PHE A 407 25.39 12.90 -10.21
CA PHE A 407 26.24 13.51 -9.20
C PHE A 407 25.45 14.37 -8.21
N GLU A 408 24.66 15.31 -8.71
CA GLU A 408 23.80 16.19 -7.91
C GLU A 408 22.88 15.41 -6.98
N ARG A 409 22.32 14.31 -7.48
CA ARG A 409 21.38 13.52 -6.74
C ARG A 409 21.98 12.78 -5.55
N VAL A 410 23.19 12.23 -5.70
CA VAL A 410 23.74 11.27 -4.73
C VAL A 410 24.95 11.76 -3.94
N VAL A 411 25.52 12.90 -4.28
CA VAL A 411 26.73 13.41 -3.63
C VAL A 411 26.56 13.55 -2.11
N ASN A 412 25.37 13.89 -1.64
CA ASN A 412 25.02 13.97 -0.22
C ASN A 412 23.85 13.04 0.17
N THR A 413 23.67 11.97 -0.53
CA THR A 413 22.65 10.94 -0.26
C THR A 413 23.31 9.56 -0.21
N PRO A 414 23.43 8.90 0.93
CA PRO A 414 23.10 9.37 2.30
C PRO A 414 23.89 10.62 2.70
N THR A 415 23.39 11.35 3.70
CA THR A 415 24.03 12.58 4.20
C THR A 415 25.47 12.32 4.62
N ARG A 416 26.42 13.09 4.04
CA ARG A 416 27.88 12.95 4.24
C ARG A 416 28.54 14.20 4.82
N GLY A 417 27.78 15.23 5.10
CA GLY A 417 28.32 16.53 5.50
C GLY A 417 28.74 17.41 4.32
N ILE A 418 28.28 17.12 3.12
CA ILE A 418 28.47 17.95 1.95
C ILE A 418 27.26 18.87 1.81
N GLY A 419 27.37 20.09 2.36
CA GLY A 419 26.27 21.04 2.36
C GLY A 419 26.10 21.81 1.06
N ASP A 420 25.02 22.56 0.96
CA ASP A 420 24.68 23.36 -0.22
C ASP A 420 25.73 24.37 -0.57
N ARG A 421 26.42 24.98 0.42
CA ARG A 421 27.53 25.94 0.18
C ARG A 421 28.67 25.28 -0.56
N THR A 422 29.06 24.08 -0.19
CA THR A 422 30.14 23.35 -0.88
C THR A 422 29.71 22.99 -2.29
N LEU A 423 28.45 22.53 -2.47
CA LEU A 423 27.91 22.22 -3.79
C LEU A 423 27.81 23.47 -4.68
N ASP A 424 27.46 24.63 -4.13
CA ASP A 424 27.41 25.87 -4.88
C ASP A 424 28.82 26.29 -5.38
N VAL A 425 29.86 26.10 -4.58
CA VAL A 425 31.24 26.30 -5.01
C VAL A 425 31.58 25.36 -6.17
N VAL A 426 31.24 24.11 -6.07
CA VAL A 426 31.49 23.13 -7.14
C VAL A 426 30.71 23.51 -8.41
N ARG A 427 29.44 23.85 -8.30
CA ARG A 427 28.61 24.29 -9.43
C ARG A 427 29.11 25.51 -10.12
N GLN A 428 29.49 26.55 -9.35
CA GLN A 428 30.01 27.80 -9.89
C GLN A 428 31.36 27.60 -10.59
N THR A 429 32.28 26.87 -9.96
CA THR A 429 33.59 26.58 -10.56
C THR A 429 33.44 25.72 -11.83
N ALA A 430 32.51 24.79 -11.84
CA ALA A 430 32.19 23.97 -13.02
C ALA A 430 31.76 24.84 -14.20
N ARG A 431 30.91 25.83 -13.97
CA ARG A 431 30.44 26.77 -14.99
C ARG A 431 31.59 27.67 -15.48
N GLU A 432 32.37 28.20 -14.57
CA GLU A 432 33.48 29.11 -14.92
C GLU A 432 34.57 28.42 -15.74
N ARG A 433 34.89 27.17 -15.39
CA ARG A 433 35.97 26.39 -16.04
C ARG A 433 35.47 25.43 -17.14
N GLN A 434 34.13 25.38 -17.38
CA GLN A 434 33.51 24.50 -18.36
C GLN A 434 33.87 23.03 -18.13
N LEU A 435 33.80 22.59 -16.88
CA LEU A 435 34.05 21.21 -16.46
C LEU A 435 32.77 20.57 -15.98
N THR A 436 32.73 19.22 -15.95
CA THR A 436 31.67 18.48 -15.26
C THR A 436 31.80 18.64 -13.75
N LEU A 437 30.73 18.36 -13.01
CA LEU A 437 30.75 18.43 -11.55
C LEU A 437 31.78 17.48 -10.92
N TRP A 438 31.94 16.29 -11.48
CA TRP A 438 32.94 15.32 -11.03
C TRP A 438 34.37 15.84 -11.25
N GLN A 439 34.66 16.32 -12.47
CA GLN A 439 35.97 16.88 -12.80
C GLN A 439 36.27 18.07 -11.91
N THR A 440 35.31 18.96 -11.69
CA THR A 440 35.44 20.12 -10.81
C THR A 440 35.70 19.72 -9.37
N ALA A 441 34.99 18.72 -8.85
CA ALA A 441 35.23 18.22 -7.49
C ALA A 441 36.68 17.74 -7.34
N ARG A 442 37.20 17.00 -8.30
CA ARG A 442 38.59 16.51 -8.29
C ARG A 442 39.60 17.64 -8.37
N VAL A 443 39.38 18.63 -9.22
CA VAL A 443 40.23 19.80 -9.36
C VAL A 443 40.25 20.60 -8.07
N LEU A 444 39.11 20.89 -7.45
CA LEU A 444 39.02 21.60 -6.18
C LEU A 444 39.70 20.87 -5.03
N LEU A 445 39.65 19.53 -5.01
CA LEU A 445 40.35 18.70 -4.03
C LEU A 445 41.90 18.80 -4.22
N GLN A 446 42.37 18.76 -5.47
CA GLN A 446 43.80 18.91 -5.79
C GLN A 446 44.33 20.29 -5.44
N GLU A 447 43.59 21.35 -5.72
CA GLU A 447 43.90 22.72 -5.41
C GLU A 447 43.75 23.10 -3.93
N LYS A 448 43.20 22.18 -3.12
CA LYS A 448 42.90 22.41 -1.70
C LYS A 448 42.03 23.65 -1.45
N ALA A 449 41.08 23.89 -2.39
CA ALA A 449 40.24 25.08 -2.38
C ALA A 449 39.02 24.96 -1.44
N LEU A 450 38.75 23.79 -0.84
CA LEU A 450 37.63 23.54 0.04
C LEU A 450 38.08 23.45 1.50
N ALA A 451 37.18 23.81 2.43
CA ALA A 451 37.40 23.66 3.87
C ALA A 451 37.59 22.19 4.28
N GLY A 452 38.40 21.90 5.30
CA GLY A 452 38.87 20.57 5.64
C GLY A 452 37.80 19.49 5.80
N ARG A 453 36.65 19.80 6.44
CA ARG A 453 35.53 18.86 6.60
C ARG A 453 34.84 18.56 5.27
N ALA A 454 34.54 19.60 4.51
CA ALA A 454 33.88 19.45 3.21
C ALA A 454 34.80 18.74 2.21
N ALA A 455 36.10 19.09 2.19
CA ALA A 455 37.09 18.43 1.37
C ALA A 455 37.20 16.93 1.70
N SER A 456 37.26 16.55 2.96
CA SER A 456 37.34 15.16 3.38
C SER A 456 36.07 14.36 3.00
N ALA A 457 34.91 14.95 3.16
CA ALA A 457 33.63 14.32 2.79
C ALA A 457 33.54 14.11 1.27
N LEU A 458 33.90 15.12 0.49
CA LEU A 458 33.87 15.05 -0.98
C LEU A 458 34.91 14.05 -1.51
N GLN A 459 36.10 14.01 -0.90
CA GLN A 459 37.12 13.03 -1.26
C GLN A 459 36.67 11.60 -0.99
N ARG A 460 36.09 11.34 0.17
CA ARG A 460 35.53 10.02 0.50
C ARG A 460 34.43 9.60 -0.48
N PHE A 461 33.61 10.54 -0.90
CA PHE A 461 32.58 10.28 -1.90
C PHE A 461 33.16 9.90 -3.26
N THR A 462 34.13 10.66 -3.76
CA THR A 462 34.80 10.36 -5.04
C THR A 462 35.55 9.02 -4.99
N GLU A 463 36.22 8.73 -3.89
CA GLU A 463 36.89 7.44 -3.67
C GLU A 463 35.89 6.28 -3.61
N LEU A 464 34.75 6.48 -2.95
CA LEU A 464 33.68 5.49 -2.90
C LEU A 464 33.18 5.12 -4.30
N VAL A 465 32.87 6.09 -5.14
CA VAL A 465 32.37 5.88 -6.50
C VAL A 465 33.42 5.19 -7.36
N ASP A 466 34.68 5.64 -7.32
CA ASP A 466 35.77 5.03 -8.07
C ASP A 466 36.03 3.60 -7.61
N SER A 467 36.01 3.34 -6.32
CA SER A 467 36.19 2.02 -5.73
C SER A 467 35.06 1.07 -6.15
N LEU A 468 33.82 1.51 -6.07
CA LEU A 468 32.67 0.74 -6.52
C LEU A 468 32.75 0.41 -8.02
N ALA A 469 33.12 1.38 -8.84
CA ALA A 469 33.27 1.16 -10.28
C ALA A 469 34.34 0.11 -10.59
N GLN A 470 35.47 0.18 -9.91
CA GLN A 470 36.59 -0.77 -10.13
C GLN A 470 36.26 -2.16 -9.59
N GLU A 471 35.76 -2.25 -8.36
CA GLU A 471 35.49 -3.54 -7.70
C GLU A 471 34.33 -4.30 -8.32
N THR A 472 33.36 -3.62 -8.91
CA THR A 472 32.14 -4.23 -9.46
C THR A 472 32.16 -4.42 -10.97
N SER A 473 33.22 -3.95 -11.68
CA SER A 473 33.29 -3.94 -13.14
C SER A 473 33.14 -5.31 -13.81
N GLU A 474 33.64 -6.36 -13.18
CA GLU A 474 33.60 -7.74 -13.67
C GLU A 474 32.45 -8.57 -13.06
N MET A 475 31.66 -7.98 -12.19
CA MET A 475 30.55 -8.67 -11.52
C MET A 475 29.33 -8.78 -12.44
N PRO A 476 28.52 -9.85 -12.29
CA PRO A 476 27.19 -9.89 -12.88
C PRO A 476 26.37 -8.67 -12.48
N LEU A 477 25.50 -8.16 -13.35
CA LEU A 477 24.76 -6.92 -13.13
C LEU A 477 23.99 -6.90 -11.81
N HIS A 478 23.34 -7.99 -11.44
CA HIS A 478 22.59 -8.07 -10.18
C HIS A 478 23.49 -8.03 -8.93
N VAL A 479 24.68 -8.63 -9.00
CA VAL A 479 25.66 -8.59 -7.92
C VAL A 479 26.25 -7.17 -7.79
N GLN A 480 26.55 -6.54 -8.91
CA GLN A 480 27.01 -5.15 -8.97
C GLN A 480 25.97 -4.21 -8.35
N THR A 481 24.71 -4.34 -8.72
CA THR A 481 23.61 -3.51 -8.21
C THR A 481 23.43 -3.68 -6.71
N ASP A 482 23.41 -4.90 -6.21
CA ASP A 482 23.31 -5.20 -4.78
C ASP A 482 24.47 -4.58 -3.99
N ARG A 483 25.70 -4.76 -4.50
CA ARG A 483 26.91 -4.19 -3.89
C ARG A 483 26.88 -2.68 -3.83
N VAL A 484 26.46 -2.02 -4.91
CA VAL A 484 26.36 -0.56 -4.98
C VAL A 484 25.31 -0.02 -3.99
N ILE A 485 24.16 -0.65 -3.91
CA ILE A 485 23.10 -0.25 -2.96
C ILE A 485 23.59 -0.35 -1.51
N LYS A 486 24.31 -1.41 -1.16
CA LYS A 486 24.80 -1.64 0.21
C LYS A 486 25.99 -0.75 0.54
N ASP A 487 27.03 -0.75 -0.29
CA ASP A 487 28.28 -0.04 -0.02
C ASP A 487 28.14 1.49 -0.15
N SER A 488 27.18 1.99 -0.92
CA SER A 488 26.83 3.41 -0.98
C SER A 488 26.22 3.96 0.31
N GLY A 489 25.71 3.08 1.15
CA GLY A 489 24.98 3.41 2.36
C GLY A 489 23.48 3.61 2.18
N LEU A 490 22.95 3.47 0.96
CA LEU A 490 21.51 3.60 0.70
C LEU A 490 20.69 2.55 1.44
N TRP A 491 21.13 1.30 1.43
CA TRP A 491 20.45 0.22 2.15
C TRP A 491 20.32 0.55 3.64
N LEU A 492 21.42 0.89 4.29
CA LEU A 492 21.45 1.22 5.70
C LEU A 492 20.58 2.44 6.03
N MET A 493 20.61 3.47 5.17
CA MET A 493 19.78 4.66 5.33
C MET A 493 18.29 4.32 5.36
N TYR A 494 17.82 3.48 4.45
CA TYR A 494 16.42 3.07 4.39
C TYR A 494 16.05 2.00 5.42
N GLU A 495 16.99 1.14 5.81
CA GLU A 495 16.81 0.17 6.90
C GLU A 495 16.61 0.86 8.26
N GLN A 496 17.26 1.98 8.49
CA GLN A 496 17.10 2.81 9.69
C GLN A 496 15.75 3.55 9.71
N GLU A 497 15.09 3.67 8.59
CA GLU A 497 13.75 4.22 8.48
C GLU A 497 12.74 3.19 8.98
N LYS A 498 12.31 3.31 10.25
CA LYS A 498 11.38 2.35 10.87
C LYS A 498 9.95 2.49 10.33
N GLY A 499 9.20 1.40 10.47
CA GLY A 499 7.80 1.33 10.06
C GLY A 499 7.61 0.80 8.64
N GLU A 500 6.38 0.71 8.21
CA GLU A 500 6.01 0.15 6.91
C GLU A 500 6.64 0.88 5.72
N LYS A 501 6.85 2.19 5.85
CA LYS A 501 7.45 2.98 4.78
C LYS A 501 8.92 2.61 4.53
N GLY A 502 9.68 2.41 5.60
CA GLY A 502 11.07 1.95 5.49
C GLY A 502 11.16 0.54 4.93
N GLN A 503 10.29 -0.34 5.40
CA GLN A 503 10.20 -1.71 4.89
C GLN A 503 9.82 -1.74 3.40
N ALA A 504 8.86 -0.93 2.98
CA ALA A 504 8.48 -0.83 1.57
C ALA A 504 9.62 -0.35 0.68
N ARG A 505 10.45 0.57 1.16
CA ARG A 505 11.64 1.04 0.43
C ARG A 505 12.71 -0.03 0.30
N ILE A 506 12.96 -0.79 1.36
CA ILE A 506 13.87 -1.94 1.33
C ILE A 506 13.40 -2.99 0.32
N GLU A 507 12.12 -3.32 0.32
CA GLU A 507 11.52 -4.23 -0.65
C GLU A 507 11.69 -3.73 -2.09
N ASN A 508 11.56 -2.42 -2.32
CA ASN A 508 11.82 -1.82 -3.63
C ASN A 508 13.28 -1.93 -4.05
N LEU A 509 14.23 -1.74 -3.13
CA LEU A 509 15.67 -1.94 -3.42
C LEU A 509 15.98 -3.39 -3.79
N GLU A 510 15.41 -4.34 -3.07
CA GLU A 510 15.52 -5.77 -3.39
C GLU A 510 14.93 -6.09 -4.76
N GLU A 511 13.78 -5.50 -5.08
CA GLU A 511 13.13 -5.67 -6.37
C GLU A 511 13.96 -5.05 -7.52
N LEU A 512 14.69 -3.98 -7.27
CA LEU A 512 15.63 -3.44 -8.25
C LEU A 512 16.75 -4.45 -8.57
N VAL A 513 17.29 -5.13 -7.56
CA VAL A 513 18.27 -6.20 -7.76
C VAL A 513 17.67 -7.34 -8.60
N ASN A 514 16.43 -7.73 -8.30
CA ASN A 514 15.72 -8.73 -9.10
C ASN A 514 15.51 -8.27 -10.55
N ALA A 515 15.16 -7.02 -10.77
CA ALA A 515 15.01 -6.44 -12.10
C ALA A 515 16.30 -6.55 -12.92
N THR A 516 17.44 -6.24 -12.32
CA THR A 516 18.74 -6.35 -12.99
C THR A 516 19.13 -7.80 -13.28
N ARG A 517 18.70 -8.74 -12.44
CA ARG A 517 18.93 -10.17 -12.67
C ARG A 517 18.08 -10.72 -13.81
N GLN A 518 16.83 -10.31 -13.91
CA GLN A 518 15.88 -10.74 -14.93
C GLN A 518 16.09 -10.05 -16.27
N TYR A 519 16.84 -8.94 -16.28
CA TYR A 519 17.10 -8.19 -17.50
C TYR A 519 17.87 -9.05 -18.50
N SER A 520 17.27 -9.24 -19.67
CA SER A 520 17.89 -9.96 -20.77
C SER A 520 18.32 -8.99 -21.86
N TYR A 521 19.55 -9.19 -22.36
CA TYR A 521 20.05 -8.45 -23.50
C TYR A 521 19.13 -8.61 -24.70
N GLN A 522 18.83 -7.49 -25.35
CA GLN A 522 18.20 -7.44 -26.67
C GLN A 522 19.30 -7.41 -27.74
N ASP A 523 18.98 -7.86 -28.95
CA ASP A 523 19.93 -7.79 -30.08
C ASP A 523 20.40 -6.35 -30.39
N GLU A 524 19.60 -5.36 -29.99
CA GLU A 524 19.91 -3.94 -30.14
C GLU A 524 20.97 -3.44 -29.14
N ASP A 525 21.26 -4.22 -28.09
CA ASP A 525 22.19 -3.87 -27.00
C ASP A 525 23.59 -4.45 -27.19
N GLU A 526 23.89 -5.12 -28.32
CA GLU A 526 25.16 -5.84 -28.53
C GLU A 526 26.42 -5.00 -28.33
N ASP A 527 26.33 -3.69 -28.57
CA ASP A 527 27.44 -2.75 -28.40
C ASP A 527 27.54 -2.13 -27.02
N LEU A 528 26.61 -2.43 -26.09
CA LEU A 528 26.56 -1.86 -24.76
C LEU A 528 27.00 -2.85 -23.69
N MET A 529 27.67 -2.34 -22.65
CA MET A 529 27.91 -3.12 -21.43
C MET A 529 26.59 -3.39 -20.71
N PRO A 530 26.47 -4.50 -19.92
CA PRO A 530 25.21 -4.85 -19.23
C PRO A 530 24.60 -3.71 -18.41
N LEU A 531 25.42 -2.99 -17.67
CA LEU A 531 24.97 -1.86 -16.86
C LEU A 531 24.39 -0.73 -17.73
N GLN A 532 25.07 -0.37 -18.79
CA GLN A 532 24.62 0.71 -19.70
C GLN A 532 23.31 0.36 -20.38
N ALA A 533 23.16 -0.89 -20.83
CA ALA A 533 21.94 -1.39 -21.45
C ALA A 533 20.76 -1.34 -20.47
N PHE A 534 20.96 -1.79 -19.24
CA PHE A 534 19.93 -1.74 -18.20
C PHE A 534 19.55 -0.29 -17.83
N LEU A 535 20.52 0.61 -17.69
CA LEU A 535 20.25 2.02 -17.39
C LEU A 535 19.45 2.71 -18.49
N SER A 536 19.74 2.37 -19.76
CA SER A 536 18.95 2.87 -20.91
C SER A 536 17.52 2.35 -20.86
N HIS A 537 17.34 1.07 -20.58
CA HIS A 537 16.02 0.45 -20.40
C HIS A 537 15.22 1.14 -19.27
N ALA A 538 15.83 1.33 -18.09
CA ALA A 538 15.20 1.99 -16.96
C ALA A 538 14.81 3.45 -17.27
N ALA A 539 15.65 4.17 -18.00
CA ALA A 539 15.39 5.54 -18.43
C ALA A 539 14.21 5.63 -19.43
N LEU A 540 14.13 4.69 -20.35
CA LEU A 540 13.03 4.62 -21.29
C LEU A 540 11.70 4.30 -20.58
N GLU A 541 11.69 3.35 -19.67
CA GLU A 541 10.50 3.02 -18.89
C GLU A 541 10.05 4.20 -18.00
N ALA A 542 10.99 4.89 -17.37
CA ALA A 542 10.67 6.09 -16.58
C ALA A 542 10.19 7.27 -17.44
N GLY A 543 10.62 7.33 -18.71
CA GLY A 543 10.25 8.38 -19.66
C GLY A 543 8.87 8.19 -20.29
N GLU A 544 8.34 6.97 -20.32
CA GLU A 544 6.99 6.72 -20.77
C GLU A 544 5.99 7.26 -19.75
N GLY A 545 5.12 8.18 -20.18
CA GLY A 545 4.16 8.81 -19.29
C GLY A 545 3.17 7.82 -18.69
N GLN A 546 2.83 8.01 -17.40
CA GLN A 546 1.65 7.37 -16.82
C GLN A 546 0.41 7.83 -17.59
N ALA A 547 -0.58 6.94 -17.75
CA ALA A 547 -1.83 7.30 -18.40
C ALA A 547 -2.47 8.53 -17.75
N ASP A 548 -2.95 9.45 -18.57
CA ASP A 548 -3.67 10.63 -18.10
C ASP A 548 -4.93 10.22 -17.33
N LYS A 549 -5.35 11.08 -16.40
CA LYS A 549 -6.53 10.85 -15.57
C LYS A 549 -7.79 10.44 -16.33
N TRP A 550 -7.90 10.87 -17.57
CA TRP A 550 -9.06 10.62 -18.42
C TRP A 550 -8.85 9.48 -19.43
N GLN A 551 -7.65 8.95 -19.54
CA GLN A 551 -7.33 7.85 -20.42
C GLN A 551 -7.83 6.53 -19.84
N ASP A 552 -8.38 5.66 -20.69
CA ASP A 552 -8.73 4.29 -20.32
C ASP A 552 -7.46 3.50 -20.00
N ALA A 553 -7.33 3.04 -18.77
CA ALA A 553 -6.12 2.41 -18.28
C ALA A 553 -6.39 1.39 -17.17
N VAL A 554 -5.56 0.34 -17.12
CA VAL A 554 -5.57 -0.64 -16.02
C VAL A 554 -5.12 0.05 -14.71
N GLN A 555 -5.82 -0.24 -13.62
CA GLN A 555 -5.51 0.32 -12.31
C GLN A 555 -4.64 -0.64 -11.50
N LEU A 556 -3.45 -0.18 -11.09
CA LEU A 556 -2.57 -0.92 -10.19
C LEU A 556 -2.56 -0.24 -8.82
N MET A 557 -2.68 -1.01 -7.76
CA MET A 557 -2.67 -0.46 -6.40
C MET A 557 -2.39 -1.53 -5.35
N THR A 558 -1.97 -1.09 -4.17
CA THR A 558 -1.96 -1.97 -3.00
C THR A 558 -3.39 -2.24 -2.54
N MET A 559 -3.61 -3.35 -1.84
CA MET A 559 -4.92 -3.65 -1.26
C MET A 559 -5.40 -2.58 -0.28
N HIS A 560 -4.49 -1.95 0.46
CA HIS A 560 -4.82 -0.83 1.32
C HIS A 560 -5.41 0.36 0.55
N ALA A 561 -4.80 0.70 -0.58
CA ALA A 561 -5.27 1.78 -1.44
C ALA A 561 -6.62 1.48 -2.12
N ALA A 562 -6.97 0.21 -2.23
CA ALA A 562 -8.22 -0.23 -2.84
C ALA A 562 -9.45 -0.04 -1.95
N LYS A 563 -9.26 0.21 -0.65
CA LYS A 563 -10.38 0.42 0.29
C LYS A 563 -11.27 1.57 -0.19
N GLY A 564 -12.58 1.31 -0.28
CA GLY A 564 -13.56 2.28 -0.76
C GLY A 564 -13.73 2.32 -2.29
N LEU A 565 -12.93 1.59 -3.06
CA LEU A 565 -13.03 1.51 -4.50
C LEU A 565 -13.77 0.23 -4.93
N GLU A 566 -14.17 0.18 -6.19
CA GLU A 566 -14.81 -0.99 -6.79
C GLU A 566 -14.47 -1.09 -8.27
N PHE A 567 -14.32 -2.31 -8.76
CA PHE A 567 -13.94 -2.61 -10.13
C PHE A 567 -14.69 -3.84 -10.64
N ARG A 568 -15.04 -3.86 -11.91
CA ARG A 568 -15.74 -5.00 -12.52
C ARG A 568 -14.91 -6.27 -12.52
N GLN A 569 -13.60 -6.14 -12.75
CA GLN A 569 -12.65 -7.24 -12.71
C GLN A 569 -11.48 -6.91 -11.78
N VAL A 570 -11.22 -7.76 -10.81
CA VAL A 570 -10.14 -7.61 -9.84
C VAL A 570 -9.22 -8.82 -9.89
N PHE A 571 -7.93 -8.54 -9.92
CA PHE A 571 -6.87 -9.53 -9.75
C PHE A 571 -6.16 -9.26 -8.43
N ILE A 572 -6.01 -10.28 -7.59
CA ILE A 572 -5.17 -10.22 -6.40
C ILE A 572 -3.99 -11.15 -6.64
N VAL A 573 -2.80 -10.57 -6.78
CA VAL A 573 -1.57 -11.29 -7.11
C VAL A 573 -0.70 -11.53 -5.89
N GLY A 574 0.19 -12.52 -5.96
CA GLY A 574 1.12 -12.82 -4.88
C GLY A 574 0.44 -13.46 -3.66
N MET A 575 -0.59 -14.25 -3.87
CA MET A 575 -1.33 -14.96 -2.81
C MET A 575 -0.51 -16.15 -2.29
N GLU A 576 0.56 -15.84 -1.54
CA GLU A 576 1.55 -16.81 -1.05
C GLU A 576 1.83 -16.61 0.42
N GLU A 577 2.00 -17.70 1.17
CA GLU A 577 2.45 -17.65 2.57
C GLU A 577 3.82 -16.95 2.67
N GLY A 578 3.94 -15.96 3.54
CA GLY A 578 5.13 -15.14 3.68
C GLY A 578 5.12 -13.84 2.88
N MET A 579 4.28 -13.74 1.86
CA MET A 579 4.00 -12.49 1.14
C MET A 579 2.65 -11.90 1.52
N PHE A 580 1.62 -12.72 1.47
CA PHE A 580 0.27 -12.35 1.90
C PHE A 580 -0.47 -13.60 2.41
N PRO A 581 -0.57 -13.80 3.72
CA PRO A 581 -0.09 -12.93 4.81
C PRO A 581 1.43 -12.75 4.82
N SER A 582 1.89 -11.55 5.19
CA SER A 582 3.33 -11.26 5.26
C SER A 582 4.00 -12.03 6.41
N GLN A 583 5.30 -12.32 6.28
CA GLN A 583 6.04 -13.03 7.31
C GLN A 583 5.97 -12.33 8.68
N MET A 584 6.07 -11.01 8.70
CA MET A 584 5.95 -10.23 9.92
C MET A 584 4.60 -10.41 10.61
N SER A 585 3.53 -10.50 9.81
CA SER A 585 2.17 -10.68 10.33
C SER A 585 1.93 -12.08 10.91
N LEU A 586 2.71 -13.06 10.49
CA LEU A 586 2.66 -14.41 11.06
C LEU A 586 3.35 -14.51 12.42
N GLU A 587 4.33 -13.65 12.65
CA GLU A 587 5.16 -13.66 13.87
C GLU A 587 4.57 -12.82 15.00
N GLU A 588 3.79 -11.80 14.68
CA GLU A 588 3.16 -10.90 15.65
C GLU A 588 1.71 -11.28 15.94
N GLY A 589 1.35 -11.43 17.21
CA GLY A 589 -0.01 -11.74 17.62
C GLY A 589 -1.02 -10.67 17.21
N GLY A 590 -2.16 -11.08 16.64
CA GLY A 590 -3.25 -10.20 16.18
C GLY A 590 -3.08 -9.61 14.79
N ARG A 591 -1.89 -9.64 14.22
CA ARG A 591 -1.65 -9.13 12.85
C ARG A 591 -2.21 -10.01 11.76
N LEU A 592 -2.29 -11.30 11.97
CA LEU A 592 -2.90 -12.21 11.00
C LEU A 592 -4.38 -11.87 10.77
N GLU A 593 -5.09 -11.49 11.79
CA GLU A 593 -6.49 -11.06 11.68
C GLU A 593 -6.62 -9.78 10.84
N GLU A 594 -5.73 -8.83 11.01
CA GLU A 594 -5.67 -7.62 10.17
C GLU A 594 -5.31 -7.95 8.72
N GLU A 595 -4.36 -8.85 8.46
CA GLU A 595 -4.05 -9.34 7.12
C GLU A 595 -5.27 -10.01 6.47
N ARG A 596 -6.04 -10.78 7.23
CA ARG A 596 -7.27 -11.39 6.73
C ARG A 596 -8.33 -10.35 6.40
N ARG A 597 -8.47 -9.30 7.21
CA ARG A 597 -9.33 -8.16 6.88
C ARG A 597 -8.87 -7.47 5.59
N LEU A 598 -7.57 -7.37 5.38
CA LEU A 598 -7.00 -6.83 4.14
C LEU A 598 -7.37 -7.70 2.93
N ALA A 599 -7.29 -9.02 3.06
CA ALA A 599 -7.76 -9.96 2.04
C ALA A 599 -9.27 -9.80 1.77
N TYR A 600 -10.05 -9.68 2.81
CA TYR A 600 -11.49 -9.41 2.72
C TYR A 600 -11.79 -8.11 1.98
N VAL A 601 -11.06 -7.04 2.28
CA VAL A 601 -11.17 -5.77 1.55
C VAL A 601 -10.87 -5.98 0.07
N GLY A 602 -9.78 -6.67 -0.26
CA GLY A 602 -9.41 -6.95 -1.65
C GLY A 602 -10.49 -7.73 -2.41
N VAL A 603 -10.98 -8.79 -1.84
CA VAL A 603 -12.03 -9.65 -2.43
C VAL A 603 -13.32 -8.86 -2.66
N THR A 604 -13.70 -8.02 -1.71
CA THR A 604 -14.95 -7.23 -1.79
C THR A 604 -14.85 -6.02 -2.72
N ARG A 605 -13.70 -5.78 -3.35
CA ARG A 605 -13.59 -4.73 -4.42
C ARG A 605 -14.12 -5.21 -5.76
N ALA A 606 -14.23 -6.51 -5.95
CA ALA A 606 -14.69 -7.09 -7.21
C ALA A 606 -16.22 -7.02 -7.35
N MET A 607 -16.66 -6.60 -8.51
CA MET A 607 -18.09 -6.55 -8.87
C MET A 607 -18.53 -7.84 -9.57
N GLN A 608 -17.82 -8.26 -10.61
CA GLN A 608 -18.22 -9.35 -11.50
C GLN A 608 -17.22 -10.50 -11.51
N LYS A 609 -15.93 -10.20 -11.65
CA LYS A 609 -14.87 -11.20 -11.79
C LYS A 609 -13.77 -10.95 -10.75
N LEU A 610 -13.37 -12.03 -10.09
CA LEU A 610 -12.24 -12.05 -9.17
C LEU A 610 -11.29 -13.16 -9.58
N THR A 611 -10.02 -12.85 -9.69
CA THR A 611 -8.95 -13.80 -9.96
C THR A 611 -7.87 -13.67 -8.90
N LEU A 612 -7.50 -14.78 -8.29
CA LEU A 612 -6.40 -14.88 -7.33
C LEU A 612 -5.25 -15.61 -7.99
N THR A 613 -4.06 -15.07 -7.87
CA THR A 613 -2.86 -15.69 -8.45
C THR A 613 -1.76 -15.88 -7.42
N TYR A 614 -1.00 -16.94 -7.57
CA TYR A 614 0.21 -17.21 -6.80
C TYR A 614 1.23 -17.92 -7.67
N ALA A 615 2.51 -17.76 -7.35
CA ALA A 615 3.61 -18.40 -8.06
C ALA A 615 4.21 -19.55 -7.24
N GLU A 616 4.56 -20.65 -7.91
CA GLU A 616 5.27 -21.77 -7.27
C GLU A 616 6.64 -21.36 -6.79
N THR A 617 7.34 -20.59 -7.63
CA THR A 617 8.66 -20.04 -7.32
C THR A 617 8.67 -18.53 -7.54
N ARG A 618 9.35 -17.85 -6.66
CA ARG A 618 9.52 -16.39 -6.73
C ARG A 618 10.89 -16.01 -6.24
N ARG A 619 11.52 -15.04 -6.88
CA ARG A 619 12.79 -14.51 -6.39
C ARG A 619 12.54 -13.41 -5.39
N LEU A 620 12.94 -13.68 -4.14
CA LEU A 620 12.94 -12.72 -3.05
C LEU A 620 14.36 -12.70 -2.44
N TYR A 621 14.83 -11.50 -2.12
CA TYR A 621 16.14 -11.31 -1.46
C TYR A 621 17.32 -11.96 -2.21
N GLY A 622 17.23 -11.98 -3.54
CA GLY A 622 18.26 -12.60 -4.37
C GLY A 622 18.26 -14.13 -4.41
N LYS A 623 17.33 -14.75 -3.71
CA LYS A 623 17.17 -16.21 -3.66
C LYS A 623 15.86 -16.63 -4.30
N GLU A 624 15.88 -17.78 -4.96
CA GLU A 624 14.67 -18.43 -5.40
C GLU A 624 13.99 -19.07 -4.20
N VAL A 625 12.77 -18.68 -3.94
CA VAL A 625 11.96 -19.13 -2.79
C VAL A 625 10.75 -19.88 -3.31
N TYR A 626 10.46 -21.02 -2.71
CA TYR A 626 9.27 -21.81 -2.95
C TYR A 626 8.24 -21.48 -1.88
N HIS A 627 7.17 -20.77 -2.25
CA HIS A 627 6.10 -20.45 -1.34
C HIS A 627 4.95 -21.46 -1.47
N ARG A 628 4.29 -21.69 -0.35
CA ARG A 628 2.96 -22.34 -0.35
C ARG A 628 1.92 -21.32 -0.77
N PRO A 629 0.79 -21.76 -1.37
CA PRO A 629 -0.36 -20.88 -1.57
C PRO A 629 -0.77 -20.21 -0.25
N SER A 630 -1.22 -18.98 -0.34
CA SER A 630 -1.76 -18.26 0.82
C SER A 630 -2.86 -19.08 1.51
N ARG A 631 -2.84 -19.11 2.84
CA ARG A 631 -3.94 -19.71 3.61
C ARG A 631 -5.29 -19.11 3.25
N PHE A 632 -5.33 -17.85 2.84
CA PHE A 632 -6.56 -17.16 2.45
C PHE A 632 -7.21 -17.78 1.22
N VAL A 633 -6.43 -18.34 0.31
CA VAL A 633 -6.98 -19.12 -0.82
C VAL A 633 -7.66 -20.40 -0.34
N GLY A 634 -7.04 -21.09 0.61
CA GLY A 634 -7.60 -22.32 1.20
C GLY A 634 -8.83 -22.07 2.09
N GLU A 635 -9.05 -20.85 2.55
CA GLU A 635 -10.21 -20.46 3.36
C GLU A 635 -11.48 -20.18 2.52
N LEU A 636 -11.35 -20.13 1.20
CA LEU A 636 -12.48 -19.93 0.29
C LEU A 636 -13.25 -21.25 0.07
N PRO A 637 -14.59 -21.19 -0.02
CA PRO A 637 -15.40 -22.39 -0.30
C PRO A 637 -15.06 -22.98 -1.68
N GLU A 638 -14.96 -24.30 -1.75
CA GLU A 638 -14.63 -25.00 -3.00
C GLU A 638 -15.67 -24.75 -4.10
N GLU A 639 -16.92 -24.59 -3.74
CA GLU A 639 -18.02 -24.31 -4.68
C GLU A 639 -17.94 -22.90 -5.31
N CYS A 640 -17.20 -21.99 -4.71
CA CYS A 640 -17.04 -20.60 -5.21
C CYS A 640 -15.80 -20.40 -6.08
N VAL A 641 -14.91 -21.38 -6.16
CA VAL A 641 -13.60 -21.27 -6.82
C VAL A 641 -13.44 -22.25 -7.96
N GLU A 642 -12.66 -21.85 -8.94
CA GLU A 642 -12.27 -22.67 -10.09
C GLU A 642 -10.76 -22.54 -10.31
N GLU A 643 -10.06 -23.67 -10.32
CA GLU A 643 -8.65 -23.68 -10.66
C GLU A 643 -8.48 -23.62 -12.18
N VAL A 644 -7.84 -22.57 -12.67
CA VAL A 644 -7.61 -22.36 -14.11
C VAL A 644 -6.54 -23.31 -14.63
N ARG A 645 -5.60 -23.69 -13.75
CA ARG A 645 -4.53 -24.62 -14.07
C ARG A 645 -4.57 -25.77 -13.08
N LEU A 646 -4.92 -26.96 -13.60
CA LEU A 646 -4.85 -28.18 -12.82
C LEU A 646 -3.39 -28.42 -12.39
N ARG A 647 -3.16 -28.56 -11.10
CA ARG A 647 -1.87 -29.08 -10.61
C ARG A 647 -1.69 -30.47 -11.19
N ALA A 648 -0.61 -30.69 -11.91
CA ALA A 648 -0.18 -32.03 -12.23
C ALA A 648 0.13 -32.73 -10.89
N SER A 649 -0.80 -33.50 -10.37
CA SER A 649 -0.50 -34.41 -9.28
C SER A 649 0.40 -35.49 -9.86
N VAL A 650 1.68 -35.46 -9.50
CA VAL A 650 2.57 -36.61 -9.75
C VAL A 650 2.15 -37.70 -8.78
N SER A 651 1.15 -38.49 -9.19
CA SER A 651 0.93 -39.77 -8.55
C SER A 651 2.09 -40.68 -8.97
N ARG A 652 2.94 -41.06 -8.01
CA ARG A 652 3.88 -42.17 -8.25
C ARG A 652 3.06 -43.40 -8.54
N PRO A 653 3.19 -44.06 -9.72
CA PRO A 653 2.48 -45.29 -9.96
C PRO A 653 3.02 -46.35 -8.99
N VAL A 654 2.16 -46.86 -8.14
CA VAL A 654 2.42 -48.09 -7.41
C VAL A 654 2.44 -49.17 -8.44
N ASN A 655 3.58 -49.83 -8.59
CA ASN A 655 3.80 -50.95 -9.51
C ASN A 655 2.81 -52.06 -9.18
N HIS A 656 1.71 -52.14 -9.92
CA HIS A 656 0.98 -53.37 -10.11
C HIS A 656 1.22 -53.85 -11.56
N GLN A 657 2.05 -54.87 -11.67
CA GLN A 657 2.16 -55.64 -12.89
C GLN A 657 0.75 -56.04 -13.34
N ARG A 658 0.26 -55.45 -14.41
CA ARG A 658 -0.79 -56.07 -15.25
C ARG A 658 -0.48 -55.73 -16.71
N MET A 659 -0.58 -56.84 -17.46
CA MET A 659 -0.41 -57.01 -18.89
C MET A 659 -1.01 -55.89 -19.75
N GLY A 660 -0.23 -55.56 -20.75
CA GLY A 660 -0.46 -55.00 -22.06
C GLY A 660 -1.87 -54.49 -22.45
N THR A 661 -1.93 -53.19 -22.67
CA THR A 661 -2.71 -52.60 -23.74
C THR A 661 -1.76 -51.78 -24.62
N PRO A 662 -1.94 -51.75 -25.93
CA PRO A 662 -0.97 -51.14 -26.84
C PRO A 662 -0.94 -49.66 -26.70
N VAL A 663 0.23 -49.11 -26.43
CA VAL A 663 0.55 -47.69 -26.55
C VAL A 663 0.29 -47.30 -27.99
N THR A 664 -0.60 -46.40 -28.26
CA THR A 664 -0.74 -45.74 -29.56
C THR A 664 0.55 -44.98 -29.81
N GLN A 665 1.46 -45.60 -30.57
CA GLN A 665 2.59 -44.91 -31.16
C GLN A 665 2.03 -43.93 -32.18
N ASN A 666 2.25 -42.65 -31.96
CA ASN A 666 2.12 -41.66 -33.01
C ASN A 666 3.25 -41.91 -34.02
N ASP A 667 2.99 -41.73 -35.31
CA ASP A 667 3.96 -41.91 -36.41
C ASP A 667 5.25 -41.05 -36.32
N SER A 668 5.37 -40.24 -35.27
CA SER A 668 6.56 -39.38 -35.00
C SER A 668 7.75 -40.12 -34.42
N GLY A 669 7.59 -41.39 -34.00
CA GLY A 669 8.67 -42.15 -33.34
C GLY A 669 8.91 -41.79 -31.88
N PHE A 670 8.12 -40.86 -31.29
CA PHE A 670 8.21 -40.46 -29.90
C PHE A 670 6.92 -40.77 -29.16
N ALA A 671 7.04 -41.05 -27.87
CA ALA A 671 5.90 -41.36 -26.98
C ALA A 671 5.78 -40.36 -25.84
N LEU A 672 4.56 -40.16 -25.39
CA LEU A 672 4.25 -39.33 -24.20
C LEU A 672 4.92 -39.95 -22.96
N GLY A 673 5.64 -39.15 -22.17
CA GLY A 673 6.38 -39.61 -21.00
C GLY A 673 7.79 -40.14 -21.32
N GLN A 674 8.18 -40.15 -22.58
CA GLN A 674 9.52 -40.61 -23.00
C GLN A 674 10.60 -39.61 -22.61
N ARG A 675 11.71 -40.09 -22.08
CA ARG A 675 12.89 -39.27 -21.80
C ARG A 675 13.70 -39.06 -23.07
N VAL A 676 14.06 -37.81 -23.29
CA VAL A 676 14.81 -37.39 -24.46
C VAL A 676 15.95 -36.45 -24.07
N ARG A 677 16.98 -36.39 -24.87
CA ARG A 677 18.09 -35.46 -24.70
C ARG A 677 18.19 -34.56 -25.93
N HIS A 678 18.30 -33.27 -25.67
CA HIS A 678 18.51 -32.22 -26.67
C HIS A 678 19.89 -31.62 -26.49
N ALA A 679 20.63 -31.41 -27.58
CA ALA A 679 22.01 -30.92 -27.51
C ALA A 679 22.16 -29.58 -26.77
N LYS A 680 21.15 -28.70 -26.86
CA LYS A 680 21.17 -27.35 -26.24
C LYS A 680 20.47 -27.31 -24.89
N PHE A 681 19.41 -28.12 -24.67
CA PHE A 681 18.54 -28.01 -23.50
C PHE A 681 18.72 -29.13 -22.47
N GLY A 682 19.57 -30.10 -22.75
CA GLY A 682 19.84 -31.23 -21.86
C GLY A 682 18.74 -32.30 -21.88
N GLU A 683 18.59 -33.01 -20.76
CA GLU A 683 17.59 -34.06 -20.60
C GLU A 683 16.22 -33.51 -20.26
N GLY A 684 15.20 -34.10 -20.87
CA GLY A 684 13.82 -33.71 -20.64
C GLY A 684 12.84 -34.88 -20.85
N THR A 685 11.58 -34.65 -20.50
CA THR A 685 10.50 -35.64 -20.68
C THR A 685 9.44 -35.06 -21.58
N ILE A 686 8.97 -35.84 -22.54
CA ILE A 686 7.87 -35.44 -23.43
C ILE A 686 6.56 -35.42 -22.64
N VAL A 687 5.97 -34.24 -22.52
CA VAL A 687 4.75 -34.01 -21.74
C VAL A 687 3.50 -33.82 -22.61
N ASN A 688 3.68 -33.51 -23.89
CA ASN A 688 2.57 -33.42 -24.84
C ASN A 688 3.06 -33.70 -26.27
N LEU A 689 2.16 -34.23 -27.11
CA LEU A 689 2.38 -34.56 -28.52
C LEU A 689 1.21 -34.04 -29.34
N GLU A 690 1.49 -33.24 -30.38
CA GLU A 690 0.47 -32.73 -31.31
C GLU A 690 0.86 -32.98 -32.75
N GLY A 691 -0.09 -33.36 -33.55
CA GLY A 691 0.13 -33.64 -34.98
C GLY A 691 0.58 -35.06 -35.25
N SER A 692 0.95 -35.37 -36.49
CA SER A 692 1.41 -36.70 -36.95
C SER A 692 2.63 -36.58 -37.87
N GLY A 693 3.48 -37.62 -37.89
CA GLY A 693 4.66 -37.70 -38.72
C GLY A 693 5.78 -36.74 -38.35
N ASP A 694 6.62 -36.39 -39.30
CA ASP A 694 7.83 -35.56 -39.11
C ASP A 694 7.53 -34.12 -38.64
N HIS A 695 6.31 -33.63 -38.85
CA HIS A 695 5.86 -32.31 -38.42
C HIS A 695 5.17 -32.31 -37.06
N SER A 696 5.23 -33.44 -36.33
CA SER A 696 4.71 -33.51 -34.96
C SER A 696 5.40 -32.51 -34.08
N ARG A 697 4.62 -31.85 -33.24
CA ARG A 697 5.09 -30.91 -32.24
C ARG A 697 5.18 -31.64 -30.90
N LEU A 698 6.35 -31.57 -30.29
CA LEU A 698 6.65 -32.19 -29.01
C LEU A 698 6.79 -31.11 -27.96
N GLN A 699 6.07 -31.24 -26.89
CA GLN A 699 6.28 -30.42 -25.71
C GLN A 699 7.16 -31.20 -24.73
N VAL A 700 8.36 -30.68 -24.47
CA VAL A 700 9.35 -31.35 -23.64
C VAL A 700 9.67 -30.49 -22.42
N ALA A 701 9.56 -31.11 -21.24
CA ALA A 701 9.96 -30.50 -19.98
C ALA A 701 11.43 -30.80 -19.71
N PHE A 702 12.32 -29.84 -19.90
CA PHE A 702 13.75 -29.96 -19.65
C PHE A 702 14.13 -29.58 -18.23
N GLN A 703 15.02 -30.34 -17.61
CA GLN A 703 15.52 -30.04 -16.27
C GLN A 703 16.31 -28.72 -16.27
N GLY A 704 15.84 -27.75 -15.51
CA GLY A 704 16.50 -26.44 -15.39
C GLY A 704 16.27 -25.45 -16.54
N GLN A 705 15.56 -25.84 -17.62
CA GLN A 705 15.30 -25.00 -18.79
C GLN A 705 13.82 -24.82 -19.10
N GLY A 706 12.94 -25.39 -18.28
CA GLY A 706 11.48 -25.29 -18.43
C GLY A 706 10.91 -26.11 -19.59
N ILE A 707 9.66 -25.85 -19.92
CA ILE A 707 8.92 -26.57 -20.98
C ILE A 707 9.17 -25.87 -22.33
N LYS A 708 9.56 -26.64 -23.35
CA LYS A 708 9.77 -26.13 -24.71
C LYS A 708 8.94 -26.90 -25.73
N TRP A 709 8.40 -26.18 -26.70
CA TRP A 709 7.81 -26.77 -27.89
C TRP A 709 8.89 -27.00 -28.96
N LEU A 710 8.97 -28.21 -29.48
CA LEU A 710 9.93 -28.61 -30.51
C LEU A 710 9.22 -29.33 -31.63
N VAL A 711 9.68 -29.16 -32.85
CA VAL A 711 9.16 -29.91 -34.01
C VAL A 711 10.04 -31.15 -34.20
N ALA A 712 9.46 -32.35 -34.23
CA ALA A 712 10.16 -33.61 -34.23
C ALA A 712 11.26 -33.69 -35.31
N ALA A 713 10.97 -33.24 -36.53
CA ALA A 713 11.92 -33.28 -37.67
C ALA A 713 13.18 -32.42 -37.46
N TYR A 714 13.09 -31.35 -36.66
CA TYR A 714 14.17 -30.36 -36.48
C TYR A 714 14.81 -30.41 -35.10
N ALA A 715 14.20 -31.09 -34.16
CA ALA A 715 14.61 -31.05 -32.76
C ALA A 715 15.86 -31.89 -32.44
N LYS A 716 16.27 -32.80 -33.30
CA LYS A 716 17.41 -33.72 -33.09
C LYS A 716 17.45 -34.31 -31.67
N LEU A 717 16.31 -34.84 -31.24
CA LEU A 717 16.17 -35.45 -29.92
C LEU A 717 16.71 -36.89 -29.96
N GLU A 718 17.53 -37.21 -28.97
CA GLU A 718 18.01 -38.56 -28.72
C GLU A 718 17.17 -39.18 -27.59
N THR A 719 16.76 -40.42 -27.75
CA THR A 719 16.08 -41.17 -26.68
C THR A 719 17.09 -41.59 -25.62
N VAL A 720 16.77 -41.35 -24.35
CA VAL A 720 17.63 -41.67 -23.20
C VAL A 720 17.14 -42.93 -22.50
#